data_1dfa1900ec8610901c3d067affacd23b
#
_entry.id   1dfa1900ec8610901c3d067affacd23b
#
_cell.length_a   1.000
_cell.length_b   1.000
_cell.length_c   1.000
_cell.angle_alpha   90.00
_cell.angle_beta   90.00
_cell.angle_gamma   90.00
#
_symmetry.space_group_name_H-M   'P 1'
#
loop_
_entity.id
_entity.type
_entity.pdbx_description
1 polymer ?
#
loop_
_entity_poly.entity_id
_entity_poly.type
_entity_poly.pdbx_seq_one_letter_code
_entity_poly.pdbx_strand_id
1 'polypeptide(L)'
;MEPTMQSIDTTLPPGNVMTAGPAWLIDAFQRGVLFLDLLRQRADEQIEITSRPMATVLRFDHEILMSGHSLPRPMNYALARIVPPTGVTIDPRKRPVVVVDPRAGEGPGIGGFKANSEIGDALNAGHPVYFIAFSAVPVPGQQFLDVVEGQVAFFERVVELHPDAPRPFAIGNCQAGYQTLMVAMLRPDLFGPCLVAGSPMSFWQGERGKNPMRYAGGLLGGSWLTEMTSDLGNGKFDGAWLVMNFDSLGPSNWLWGKQYDVYANVDTGGQRYVAFEKWWGDFIELNGDELQFLVDNLFIGDKLTRDQLHATDGTTFDVRNVTSPIIVFTSTGDNISPPPETLGWILDLYPDADAVIAAGRTIIYCLDHKIGHLAIFVSSKVGAKQDEEFVQLMDVIDCMPPGLFEMVISPRPASVPVGGFVTGDWIARFETRSFADIRALGRNSPEDDRAFAAVARLSELNLAAYRSLARPWVRALGSQPAADMAMALHPLRLGYTMFASHNPWMKTVPALAAEVTASRESVAAGNPFLALQGQVSNQIIASLDTWRDARDTLQEKLFFGFYGSSVVQAWLGIDPNADARPIPDLAPEALQAQRAEADRCASLVRSGGFDEALTRAVLYVTADDRMFDQRCGLALNMARERLMHLSLAAFKTMVRDQFFALRSKPVGALAALSSMVADATNRGALLEHVTAIVAAGGVVSADESDRLARLRQLMEVV
;
A
#
# COMPACT_ATOMS: atom_id res chain seq x y z
N MET A 1 24.79 -7.77 3.06
CA MET A 1 25.73 -8.65 2.37
C MET A 1 26.71 -7.73 1.69
N GLU A 2 27.87 -7.53 2.30
CA GLU A 2 28.96 -6.76 1.68
C GLU A 2 29.37 -7.43 0.37
N PRO A 3 29.55 -6.67 -0.71
CA PRO A 3 30.08 -7.24 -1.93
C PRO A 3 31.57 -7.59 -1.71
N THR A 4 31.86 -8.86 -1.64
CA THR A 4 33.24 -9.36 -1.72
C THR A 4 33.86 -8.86 -3.02
N MET A 5 34.79 -7.94 -2.91
CA MET A 5 35.68 -7.57 -3.99
C MET A 5 36.48 -8.81 -4.43
N GLN A 6 36.02 -9.47 -5.48
CA GLN A 6 36.88 -10.41 -6.20
C GLN A 6 37.94 -9.59 -6.93
N SER A 7 39.18 -9.73 -6.50
CA SER A 7 40.34 -9.21 -7.23
C SER A 7 40.38 -9.87 -8.60
N ILE A 8 40.10 -9.13 -9.65
CA ILE A 8 40.23 -9.57 -11.03
C ILE A 8 41.73 -9.56 -11.33
N ASP A 9 42.26 -10.73 -11.62
CA ASP A 9 43.62 -10.90 -12.12
C ASP A 9 43.74 -10.23 -13.51
N THR A 10 44.33 -9.05 -13.58
CA THR A 10 44.43 -8.21 -14.78
C THR A 10 45.56 -8.55 -15.70
N THR A 11 46.19 -9.72 -15.57
CA THR A 11 47.25 -10.19 -16.45
C THR A 11 46.70 -10.89 -17.70
N LEU A 12 46.15 -10.09 -18.64
CA LEU A 12 45.79 -10.61 -19.97
C LEU A 12 47.03 -10.69 -20.86
N PRO A 13 47.17 -11.78 -21.64
CA PRO A 13 48.25 -11.85 -22.64
C PRO A 13 48.02 -10.76 -23.71
N PRO A 14 49.09 -10.11 -24.20
CA PRO A 14 49.03 -8.94 -25.09
C PRO A 14 48.27 -9.18 -26.41
N GLY A 15 48.13 -10.41 -26.87
CA GLY A 15 47.38 -10.76 -28.08
C GLY A 15 45.84 -10.60 -27.96
N ASN A 16 45.28 -10.72 -26.76
CA ASN A 16 43.82 -10.62 -26.56
C ASN A 16 43.30 -9.17 -26.51
N VAL A 17 44.13 -8.19 -26.19
CA VAL A 17 43.74 -6.78 -26.12
C VAL A 17 43.49 -6.18 -27.51
N MET A 18 44.28 -6.59 -28.53
CA MET A 18 44.19 -6.06 -29.90
C MET A 18 42.87 -6.48 -30.61
N THR A 19 42.31 -7.64 -30.26
CA THR A 19 41.02 -8.10 -30.84
C THR A 19 39.81 -7.76 -29.92
N ALA A 20 40.05 -7.65 -28.61
CA ALA A 20 39.02 -7.37 -27.64
C ALA A 20 38.41 -5.98 -27.79
N GLY A 21 39.21 -4.94 -28.12
CA GLY A 21 38.78 -3.56 -28.32
C GLY A 21 37.80 -3.40 -29.50
N PRO A 22 38.16 -3.85 -30.71
CA PRO A 22 37.25 -3.81 -31.86
C PRO A 22 35.94 -4.57 -31.62
N ALA A 23 35.98 -5.79 -31.03
CA ALA A 23 34.79 -6.54 -30.70
C ALA A 23 33.86 -5.79 -29.74
N TRP A 24 34.42 -5.17 -28.70
CA TRP A 24 33.65 -4.34 -27.77
C TRP A 24 33.06 -3.10 -28.47
N LEU A 25 33.80 -2.44 -29.36
CA LEU A 25 33.29 -1.27 -30.09
C LEU A 25 32.10 -1.63 -31.00
N ILE A 26 32.16 -2.77 -31.70
CA ILE A 26 31.05 -3.28 -32.52
C ILE A 26 29.83 -3.53 -31.62
N ASP A 27 29.98 -4.28 -30.55
CA ASP A 27 28.92 -4.58 -29.61
C ASP A 27 28.34 -3.32 -28.95
N ALA A 28 29.18 -2.37 -28.55
CA ALA A 28 28.75 -1.09 -27.97
C ALA A 28 27.95 -0.25 -28.96
N PHE A 29 28.39 -0.19 -30.24
CA PHE A 29 27.63 0.47 -31.30
C PHE A 29 26.26 -0.20 -31.53
N GLN A 30 26.26 -1.51 -31.67
CA GLN A 30 25.02 -2.29 -31.86
C GLN A 30 24.06 -2.10 -30.70
N ARG A 31 24.52 -2.17 -29.44
CA ARG A 31 23.72 -1.85 -28.24
C ARG A 31 23.20 -0.42 -28.29
N GLY A 32 24.01 0.55 -28.69
CA GLY A 32 23.60 1.95 -28.82
C GLY A 32 22.45 2.14 -29.79
N VAL A 33 22.49 1.46 -30.96
CA VAL A 33 21.42 1.49 -31.95
C VAL A 33 20.14 0.87 -31.40
N LEU A 34 20.21 -0.32 -30.79
CA LEU A 34 19.06 -1.01 -30.21
C LEU A 34 18.46 -0.23 -29.03
N PHE A 35 19.30 0.35 -28.18
CA PHE A 35 18.88 1.23 -27.10
C PHE A 35 18.14 2.46 -27.64
N LEU A 36 18.65 3.11 -28.68
CA LEU A 36 18.00 4.24 -29.31
C LEU A 36 16.61 3.85 -29.89
N ASP A 37 16.50 2.65 -30.46
CA ASP A 37 15.20 2.13 -30.92
C ASP A 37 14.22 1.85 -29.78
N LEU A 38 14.71 1.37 -28.61
CA LEU A 38 13.87 1.23 -27.42
C LEU A 38 13.37 2.58 -26.89
N LEU A 39 14.21 3.63 -26.92
CA LEU A 39 13.78 4.98 -26.55
C LEU A 39 12.71 5.50 -27.53
N ARG A 40 12.84 5.17 -28.83
CA ARG A 40 11.82 5.49 -29.83
C ARG A 40 10.52 4.74 -29.56
N GLN A 41 10.56 3.42 -29.36
CA GLN A 41 9.38 2.62 -29.02
C GLN A 41 8.67 3.16 -27.78
N ARG A 42 9.43 3.48 -26.72
CA ARG A 42 8.89 4.12 -25.51
C ARG A 42 8.17 5.43 -25.81
N ALA A 43 8.77 6.28 -26.65
CA ALA A 43 8.19 7.58 -27.00
C ALA A 43 6.90 7.43 -27.85
N ASP A 44 6.89 6.51 -28.81
CA ASP A 44 5.71 6.24 -29.64
C ASP A 44 4.56 5.63 -28.82
N GLU A 45 4.84 4.65 -27.96
CA GLU A 45 3.87 4.05 -27.03
C GLU A 45 3.25 5.12 -26.10
N GLN A 46 4.07 6.05 -25.60
CA GLN A 46 3.59 7.13 -24.74
C GLN A 46 2.65 8.08 -25.49
N ILE A 47 2.99 8.46 -26.71
CA ILE A 47 2.12 9.31 -27.53
C ILE A 47 0.80 8.58 -27.84
N GLU A 48 0.85 7.28 -28.08
CA GLU A 48 -0.34 6.48 -28.33
C GLU A 48 -1.24 6.41 -27.09
N ILE A 49 -0.68 6.08 -25.90
CA ILE A 49 -1.48 5.91 -24.68
C ILE A 49 -2.14 7.21 -24.24
N THR A 50 -1.42 8.33 -24.31
CA THR A 50 -1.96 9.66 -23.96
C THR A 50 -3.07 10.13 -24.90
N SER A 51 -3.23 9.52 -26.07
CA SER A 51 -4.33 9.82 -26.98
C SER A 51 -5.65 9.15 -26.60
N ARG A 52 -5.65 8.22 -25.64
CA ARG A 52 -6.82 7.44 -25.22
C ARG A 52 -7.52 8.13 -24.06
N PRO A 53 -8.87 8.23 -24.06
CA PRO A 53 -9.61 8.93 -22.98
C PRO A 53 -9.46 8.31 -21.60
N MET A 54 -9.35 6.98 -21.52
CA MET A 54 -9.09 6.23 -20.28
C MET A 54 -8.05 5.16 -20.60
N ALA A 55 -6.79 5.58 -20.63
CA ALA A 55 -5.67 4.67 -20.79
C ALA A 55 -5.39 3.96 -19.49
N THR A 56 -5.19 2.66 -19.53
CA THR A 56 -4.74 1.86 -18.39
C THR A 56 -3.76 0.80 -18.86
N VAL A 57 -2.81 0.46 -18.03
CA VAL A 57 -1.86 -0.64 -18.27
C VAL A 57 -2.33 -1.95 -17.64
N LEU A 58 -3.58 -2.05 -17.24
CA LEU A 58 -4.16 -3.31 -16.77
C LEU A 58 -3.97 -4.41 -17.81
N ARG A 59 -3.55 -5.57 -17.34
CA ARG A 59 -3.42 -6.78 -18.17
C ARG A 59 -4.76 -7.48 -18.42
N PHE A 60 -5.78 -7.11 -17.69
CA PHE A 60 -7.09 -7.75 -17.71
C PHE A 60 -8.10 -6.92 -18.49
N ASP A 61 -8.92 -7.56 -19.31
CA ASP A 61 -10.07 -6.94 -19.92
C ASP A 61 -11.06 -6.49 -18.84
N HIS A 62 -11.75 -5.38 -19.10
CA HIS A 62 -12.66 -4.80 -18.13
C HIS A 62 -13.84 -4.10 -18.80
N GLU A 63 -14.91 -3.95 -18.03
CA GLU A 63 -16.15 -3.29 -18.43
C GLU A 63 -16.46 -2.16 -17.46
N ILE A 64 -16.65 -0.94 -17.97
CA ILE A 64 -17.04 0.19 -17.14
C ILE A 64 -18.51 0.03 -16.72
N LEU A 65 -18.74 -0.09 -15.43
CA LEU A 65 -20.09 -0.22 -14.85
C LEU A 65 -20.68 1.13 -14.45
N MET A 66 -19.84 2.04 -13.99
CA MET A 66 -20.27 3.33 -13.50
C MET A 66 -19.20 4.39 -13.75
N SER A 67 -19.60 5.52 -14.31
CA SER A 67 -18.72 6.66 -14.53
C SER A 67 -18.99 7.74 -13.48
N GLY A 68 -17.93 8.23 -12.86
CA GLY A 68 -18.00 9.35 -11.92
C GLY A 68 -18.43 10.67 -12.54
N HIS A 69 -18.31 10.81 -13.88
CA HIS A 69 -18.84 11.97 -14.61
C HIS A 69 -20.36 12.13 -14.48
N SER A 70 -21.09 11.05 -14.21
CA SER A 70 -22.55 11.08 -14.06
C SER A 70 -23.04 11.32 -12.63
N LEU A 71 -22.13 11.43 -11.66
CA LEU A 71 -22.46 11.67 -10.26
C LEU A 71 -22.92 13.13 -10.04
N PRO A 72 -23.68 13.41 -8.98
CA PRO A 72 -24.10 14.77 -8.64
C PRO A 72 -22.94 15.75 -8.48
N ARG A 73 -21.79 15.25 -8.00
CA ARG A 73 -20.49 15.94 -7.97
C ARG A 73 -19.57 15.16 -8.92
N PRO A 74 -19.42 15.60 -10.17
CA PRO A 74 -18.70 14.85 -11.18
C PRO A 74 -17.22 14.69 -10.83
N MET A 75 -16.68 13.50 -11.07
CA MET A 75 -15.27 13.18 -10.90
C MET A 75 -14.76 12.31 -12.06
N ASN A 76 -13.45 12.35 -12.30
CA ASN A 76 -12.81 11.62 -13.39
C ASN A 76 -12.47 10.15 -13.04
N TYR A 77 -13.16 9.57 -12.08
CA TYR A 77 -13.03 8.16 -11.70
C TYR A 77 -14.15 7.32 -12.30
N ALA A 78 -13.90 6.04 -12.46
CA ALA A 78 -14.90 5.06 -12.91
C ALA A 78 -14.73 3.74 -12.16
N LEU A 79 -15.86 3.05 -11.94
CA LEU A 79 -15.90 1.68 -11.46
C LEU A 79 -15.92 0.74 -12.67
N ALA A 80 -14.91 -0.11 -12.78
CA ALA A 80 -14.81 -1.15 -13.79
C ALA A 80 -14.99 -2.55 -13.16
N ARG A 81 -15.65 -3.45 -13.85
CA ARG A 81 -15.64 -4.88 -13.56
C ARG A 81 -14.56 -5.55 -14.37
N ILE A 82 -13.72 -6.34 -13.73
CA ILE A 82 -12.69 -7.13 -14.44
C ILE A 82 -13.34 -8.36 -15.05
N VAL A 83 -13.02 -8.58 -16.34
CA VAL A 83 -13.47 -9.75 -17.08
C VAL A 83 -12.53 -10.91 -16.78
N PRO A 84 -13.03 -12.05 -16.27
CA PRO A 84 -12.17 -13.18 -15.96
C PRO A 84 -11.50 -13.72 -17.22
N PRO A 85 -10.22 -14.09 -17.17
CA PRO A 85 -9.54 -14.78 -18.28
C PRO A 85 -10.23 -16.11 -18.61
N THR A 86 -10.05 -16.57 -19.85
CA THR A 86 -10.59 -17.87 -20.30
C THR A 86 -10.15 -19.01 -19.37
N GLY A 87 -11.09 -19.77 -18.87
CA GLY A 87 -10.85 -20.90 -17.97
C GLY A 87 -10.93 -20.58 -16.48
N VAL A 88 -11.05 -19.30 -16.11
CA VAL A 88 -11.27 -18.88 -14.72
C VAL A 88 -12.77 -18.78 -14.47
N THR A 89 -13.24 -19.44 -13.41
CA THR A 89 -14.67 -19.44 -13.00
C THR A 89 -14.84 -18.59 -11.75
N ILE A 90 -15.77 -17.64 -11.82
CA ILE A 90 -16.10 -16.75 -10.71
C ILE A 90 -17.35 -17.26 -9.99
N ASP A 91 -17.30 -17.38 -8.66
CA ASP A 91 -18.48 -17.59 -7.82
C ASP A 91 -19.02 -16.23 -7.35
N PRO A 92 -20.21 -15.81 -7.80
CA PRO A 92 -20.77 -14.51 -7.44
C PRO A 92 -21.13 -14.38 -5.95
N ARG A 93 -21.15 -15.47 -5.18
CA ARG A 93 -21.39 -15.48 -3.74
C ARG A 93 -20.11 -15.31 -2.92
N LYS A 94 -18.94 -15.44 -3.55
CA LYS A 94 -17.69 -15.11 -2.91
C LYS A 94 -17.59 -13.59 -2.70
N ARG A 95 -16.82 -13.20 -1.71
CA ARG A 95 -16.54 -11.80 -1.37
C ARG A 95 -16.02 -11.04 -2.60
N PRO A 96 -16.65 -9.94 -3.01
CA PRO A 96 -16.08 -9.08 -4.04
C PRO A 96 -14.75 -8.47 -3.58
N VAL A 97 -13.80 -8.33 -4.50
CA VAL A 97 -12.53 -7.61 -4.28
C VAL A 97 -12.57 -6.32 -5.08
N VAL A 98 -12.30 -5.20 -4.43
CA VAL A 98 -12.27 -3.87 -5.05
C VAL A 98 -10.87 -3.30 -4.88
N VAL A 99 -10.17 -3.14 -5.99
CA VAL A 99 -8.83 -2.52 -6.03
C VAL A 99 -8.99 -1.07 -6.44
N VAL A 100 -8.45 -0.16 -5.63
CA VAL A 100 -8.48 1.28 -5.87
C VAL A 100 -7.09 1.74 -6.31
N ASP A 101 -7.03 2.36 -7.47
CA ASP A 101 -5.77 2.81 -8.07
C ASP A 101 -5.32 4.15 -7.50
N PRO A 102 -4.05 4.32 -7.14
CA PRO A 102 -3.52 5.58 -6.64
C PRO A 102 -3.36 6.61 -7.76
N ARG A 103 -3.71 7.85 -7.48
CA ARG A 103 -3.52 9.00 -8.37
C ARG A 103 -2.36 9.85 -7.87
N ALA A 104 -1.14 9.40 -8.16
CA ALA A 104 0.09 9.99 -7.62
C ALA A 104 1.00 10.63 -8.68
N GLY A 105 0.51 10.81 -9.91
CA GLY A 105 1.22 11.46 -11.01
C GLY A 105 1.34 10.61 -12.26
N GLU A 106 1.38 9.30 -12.13
CA GLU A 106 1.35 8.29 -13.20
C GLU A 106 -0.07 7.84 -13.53
N GLY A 107 -0.22 7.14 -14.65
CA GLY A 107 -1.50 6.62 -15.12
C GLY A 107 -1.98 5.38 -14.35
N PRO A 108 -3.25 4.98 -14.52
CA PRO A 108 -3.85 3.89 -13.78
C PRO A 108 -3.35 2.51 -14.23
N GLY A 109 -3.28 1.55 -13.29
CA GLY A 109 -2.92 0.16 -13.57
C GLY A 109 -2.28 -0.60 -12.43
N ILE A 110 -2.11 0.01 -11.26
CA ILE A 110 -1.59 -0.68 -10.06
C ILE A 110 -2.59 -1.73 -9.58
N GLY A 111 -2.06 -2.88 -9.14
CA GLY A 111 -2.86 -4.03 -8.73
C GLY A 111 -3.21 -5.00 -9.86
N GLY A 112 -3.03 -4.61 -11.14
CA GLY A 112 -3.32 -5.44 -12.31
C GLY A 112 -2.30 -5.36 -13.44
N PHE A 113 -1.11 -4.85 -13.19
CA PHE A 113 -0.03 -4.69 -14.17
C PHE A 113 0.53 -6.03 -14.69
N LYS A 114 0.43 -7.10 -13.88
CA LYS A 114 0.88 -8.46 -14.20
C LYS A 114 -0.23 -9.48 -13.95
N ALA A 115 -0.06 -10.70 -14.49
CA ALA A 115 -0.98 -11.80 -14.22
C ALA A 115 -0.97 -12.22 -12.73
N ASN A 116 0.21 -12.30 -12.13
CA ASN A 116 0.37 -12.50 -10.68
C ASN A 116 0.35 -11.11 -10.03
N SER A 117 -0.78 -10.74 -9.50
CA SER A 117 -1.09 -9.44 -8.92
C SER A 117 -2.37 -9.56 -8.09
N GLU A 118 -2.68 -8.57 -7.30
CA GLU A 118 -3.92 -8.50 -6.49
C GLU A 118 -5.17 -8.90 -7.27
N ILE A 119 -5.33 -8.34 -8.48
CA ILE A 119 -6.45 -8.67 -9.38
C ILE A 119 -6.36 -10.13 -9.84
N GLY A 120 -5.18 -10.57 -10.28
CA GLY A 120 -4.99 -11.91 -10.82
C GLY A 120 -5.22 -12.98 -9.77
N ASP A 121 -4.71 -12.79 -8.56
CA ASP A 121 -4.83 -13.74 -7.46
C ASP A 121 -6.29 -13.83 -6.96
N ALA A 122 -6.99 -12.70 -6.88
CA ALA A 122 -8.42 -12.68 -6.56
C ALA A 122 -9.28 -13.40 -7.63
N LEU A 123 -9.01 -13.18 -8.92
CA LEU A 123 -9.69 -13.90 -10.00
C LEU A 123 -9.42 -15.41 -9.95
N ASN A 124 -8.15 -15.79 -9.80
CA ASN A 124 -7.74 -17.21 -9.71
C ASN A 124 -8.37 -17.92 -8.51
N ALA A 125 -8.57 -17.19 -7.41
CA ALA A 125 -9.33 -17.69 -6.26
C ALA A 125 -10.84 -17.69 -6.48
N GLY A 126 -11.36 -17.23 -7.62
CA GLY A 126 -12.77 -17.26 -8.00
C GLY A 126 -13.62 -16.12 -7.43
N HIS A 127 -13.00 -15.02 -7.01
CA HIS A 127 -13.72 -13.84 -6.51
C HIS A 127 -14.15 -12.92 -7.65
N PRO A 128 -15.32 -12.25 -7.56
CA PRO A 128 -15.66 -11.12 -8.41
C PRO A 128 -14.67 -9.96 -8.12
N VAL A 129 -14.09 -9.37 -9.16
CA VAL A 129 -13.08 -8.32 -9.01
C VAL A 129 -13.51 -7.04 -9.70
N TYR A 130 -13.34 -5.93 -9.01
CA TYR A 130 -13.62 -4.58 -9.45
C TYR A 130 -12.39 -3.71 -9.35
N PHE A 131 -12.29 -2.75 -10.24
CA PHE A 131 -11.18 -1.81 -10.28
C PHE A 131 -11.72 -0.38 -10.34
N ILE A 132 -11.28 0.48 -9.45
CA ILE A 132 -11.60 1.90 -9.46
C ILE A 132 -10.42 2.65 -10.04
N ALA A 133 -10.57 3.14 -11.26
CA ALA A 133 -9.56 3.85 -12.01
C ALA A 133 -9.99 5.29 -12.33
N PHE A 134 -9.08 6.08 -12.86
CA PHE A 134 -9.31 7.47 -13.24
C PHE A 134 -8.84 7.76 -14.67
N SER A 135 -9.37 8.81 -15.28
CA SER A 135 -8.87 9.33 -16.55
C SER A 135 -7.73 10.35 -16.30
N ALA A 136 -6.85 10.51 -17.29
CA ALA A 136 -5.65 11.34 -17.19
C ALA A 136 -5.95 12.82 -16.91
N VAL A 137 -7.13 13.31 -17.30
CA VAL A 137 -7.54 14.71 -17.13
C VAL A 137 -8.67 14.79 -16.12
N PRO A 138 -8.55 15.64 -15.07
CA PRO A 138 -9.60 15.80 -14.07
C PRO A 138 -10.80 16.55 -14.62
N VAL A 139 -11.96 16.33 -13.99
CA VAL A 139 -13.16 17.15 -14.28
C VAL A 139 -12.91 18.59 -13.79
N PRO A 140 -13.25 19.62 -14.59
CA PRO A 140 -13.10 21.00 -14.15
C PRO A 140 -13.83 21.27 -12.83
N GLY A 141 -13.11 21.78 -11.84
CA GLY A 141 -13.65 22.11 -10.51
C GLY A 141 -13.77 20.91 -9.55
N GLN A 142 -13.40 19.71 -9.96
CA GLN A 142 -13.31 18.54 -9.08
C GLN A 142 -12.39 18.82 -7.90
N GLN A 143 -12.84 18.47 -6.71
CA GLN A 143 -12.09 18.54 -5.45
C GLN A 143 -11.72 17.14 -4.98
N PHE A 144 -10.72 17.02 -4.11
CA PHE A 144 -10.33 15.71 -3.56
C PHE A 144 -11.50 15.07 -2.77
N LEU A 145 -12.28 15.86 -2.03
CA LEU A 145 -13.44 15.34 -1.30
C LEU A 145 -14.55 14.85 -2.25
N ASP A 146 -14.70 15.41 -3.46
CA ASP A 146 -15.63 14.88 -4.45
C ASP A 146 -15.26 13.45 -4.85
N VAL A 147 -13.96 13.17 -4.95
CA VAL A 147 -13.46 11.82 -5.25
C VAL A 147 -13.75 10.86 -4.11
N VAL A 148 -13.47 11.25 -2.85
CA VAL A 148 -13.75 10.39 -1.68
C VAL A 148 -15.25 10.13 -1.53
N GLU A 149 -16.06 11.17 -1.52
CA GLU A 149 -17.52 11.06 -1.34
C GLU A 149 -18.18 10.36 -2.53
N GLY A 150 -17.71 10.60 -3.76
CA GLY A 150 -18.23 9.96 -4.95
C GLY A 150 -17.92 8.45 -5.02
N GLN A 151 -16.82 8.00 -4.45
CA GLN A 151 -16.50 6.57 -4.37
C GLN A 151 -17.46 5.79 -3.47
N VAL A 152 -18.17 6.43 -2.56
CA VAL A 152 -19.27 5.79 -1.80
C VAL A 152 -20.25 5.12 -2.75
N ALA A 153 -20.67 5.82 -3.83
CA ALA A 153 -21.60 5.27 -4.80
C ALA A 153 -21.03 4.04 -5.56
N PHE A 154 -19.71 3.99 -5.76
CA PHE A 154 -19.07 2.82 -6.38
C PHE A 154 -19.11 1.59 -5.45
N PHE A 155 -18.81 1.77 -4.16
CA PHE A 155 -18.92 0.69 -3.19
C PHE A 155 -20.38 0.24 -2.97
N GLU A 156 -21.33 1.17 -2.91
CA GLU A 156 -22.77 0.86 -2.88
C GLU A 156 -23.15 0.00 -4.09
N ARG A 157 -22.69 0.35 -5.28
CA ARG A 157 -22.96 -0.41 -6.49
C ARG A 157 -22.39 -1.83 -6.44
N VAL A 158 -21.20 -2.03 -5.91
CA VAL A 158 -20.61 -3.36 -5.73
C VAL A 158 -21.44 -4.20 -4.75
N VAL A 159 -21.84 -3.60 -3.63
CA VAL A 159 -22.69 -4.28 -2.62
C VAL A 159 -24.06 -4.67 -3.21
N GLU A 160 -24.68 -3.80 -4.01
CA GLU A 160 -25.94 -4.09 -4.71
C GLU A 160 -25.83 -5.27 -5.69
N LEU A 161 -24.69 -5.39 -6.38
CA LEU A 161 -24.45 -6.48 -7.34
C LEU A 161 -24.22 -7.82 -6.64
N HIS A 162 -23.90 -7.82 -5.35
CA HIS A 162 -23.58 -9.01 -4.58
C HIS A 162 -24.34 -9.07 -3.24
N PRO A 163 -25.68 -9.09 -3.26
CA PRO A 163 -26.49 -9.01 -2.05
C PRO A 163 -26.30 -10.20 -1.09
N ASP A 164 -25.93 -11.37 -1.65
CA ASP A 164 -25.74 -12.63 -0.90
C ASP A 164 -24.27 -12.90 -0.52
N ALA A 165 -23.34 -12.01 -0.94
CA ALA A 165 -21.91 -12.13 -0.63
C ALA A 165 -21.55 -11.33 0.64
N PRO A 166 -20.43 -11.66 1.32
CA PRO A 166 -19.85 -10.80 2.34
C PRO A 166 -19.47 -9.42 1.77
N ARG A 167 -19.37 -8.42 2.64
CA ARG A 167 -18.93 -7.06 2.23
C ARG A 167 -17.59 -7.07 1.51
N PRO A 168 -17.36 -6.18 0.52
CA PRO A 168 -16.17 -6.17 -0.31
C PRO A 168 -14.86 -6.11 0.50
N PHE A 169 -13.86 -6.86 0.04
CA PHE A 169 -12.47 -6.66 0.42
C PHE A 169 -11.93 -5.49 -0.41
N ALA A 170 -11.56 -4.41 0.26
CA ALA A 170 -11.05 -3.21 -0.40
C ALA A 170 -9.52 -3.17 -0.33
N ILE A 171 -8.88 -2.93 -1.46
CA ILE A 171 -7.42 -2.78 -1.56
C ILE A 171 -7.13 -1.36 -2.03
N GLY A 172 -6.46 -0.57 -1.19
CA GLY A 172 -6.00 0.76 -1.50
C GLY A 172 -4.47 0.81 -1.55
N ASN A 173 -3.92 1.04 -2.73
CA ASN A 173 -2.49 1.10 -2.97
C ASN A 173 -1.95 2.52 -2.85
N CYS A 174 -0.81 2.75 -2.20
CA CYS A 174 -0.17 4.05 -2.08
C CYS A 174 -1.17 5.14 -1.63
N GLN A 175 -1.33 6.21 -2.41
CA GLN A 175 -2.29 7.29 -2.20
C GLN A 175 -3.74 6.78 -2.06
N ALA A 176 -4.13 5.75 -2.79
CA ALA A 176 -5.48 5.19 -2.69
C ALA A 176 -5.76 4.51 -1.34
N GLY A 177 -4.75 4.16 -0.55
CA GLY A 177 -4.96 3.55 0.77
C GLY A 177 -5.65 4.50 1.74
N TYR A 178 -5.12 5.70 1.96
CA TYR A 178 -5.81 6.67 2.83
C TYR A 178 -7.13 7.15 2.22
N GLN A 179 -7.23 7.28 0.89
CA GLN A 179 -8.47 7.61 0.19
C GLN A 179 -9.56 6.55 0.44
N THR A 180 -9.24 5.27 0.31
CA THR A 180 -10.15 4.14 0.56
C THR A 180 -10.60 4.10 2.04
N LEU A 181 -9.67 4.33 2.97
CA LEU A 181 -10.03 4.41 4.38
C LEU A 181 -10.94 5.62 4.67
N MET A 182 -10.74 6.77 4.01
CA MET A 182 -11.66 7.91 4.16
C MET A 182 -13.07 7.55 3.69
N VAL A 183 -13.23 6.79 2.61
CA VAL A 183 -14.55 6.25 2.20
C VAL A 183 -15.13 5.32 3.27
N ALA A 184 -14.30 4.44 3.83
CA ALA A 184 -14.72 3.52 4.90
C ALA A 184 -15.06 4.24 6.22
N MET A 185 -14.43 5.40 6.51
CA MET A 185 -14.79 6.24 7.66
C MET A 185 -16.19 6.83 7.51
N LEU A 186 -16.60 7.19 6.29
CA LEU A 186 -17.94 7.73 6.01
C LEU A 186 -19.01 6.63 5.99
N ARG A 187 -18.68 5.47 5.44
CA ARG A 187 -19.65 4.38 5.23
C ARG A 187 -19.04 3.02 5.60
N PRO A 188 -18.76 2.79 6.90
CA PRO A 188 -18.16 1.52 7.36
C PRO A 188 -19.03 0.29 7.07
N ASP A 189 -20.33 0.48 6.87
CA ASP A 189 -21.30 -0.58 6.54
C ASP A 189 -21.11 -1.20 5.15
N LEU A 190 -20.35 -0.53 4.26
CA LEU A 190 -20.08 -1.02 2.90
C LEU A 190 -18.83 -1.89 2.80
N PHE A 191 -18.00 -1.96 3.85
CA PHE A 191 -16.67 -2.56 3.79
C PHE A 191 -16.56 -3.87 4.58
N GLY A 192 -15.89 -4.85 3.99
CA GLY A 192 -15.20 -5.95 4.67
C GLY A 192 -13.78 -5.51 5.05
N PRO A 193 -12.82 -6.43 5.20
CA PRO A 193 -11.44 -6.07 5.50
C PRO A 193 -10.88 -5.09 4.46
N CYS A 194 -10.08 -4.13 4.94
CA CYS A 194 -9.43 -3.12 4.11
C CYS A 194 -7.92 -3.33 4.13
N LEU A 195 -7.32 -3.61 2.98
CA LEU A 195 -5.87 -3.64 2.79
C LEU A 195 -5.38 -2.26 2.34
N VAL A 196 -4.43 -1.71 3.09
CA VAL A 196 -3.76 -0.44 2.82
C VAL A 196 -2.29 -0.76 2.56
N ALA A 197 -1.87 -0.74 1.31
CA ALA A 197 -0.54 -1.15 0.92
C ALA A 197 0.35 0.07 0.61
N GLY A 198 1.49 0.19 1.28
CA GLY A 198 2.45 1.27 1.07
C GLY A 198 1.82 2.67 1.12
N SER A 199 0.85 2.90 2.01
CA SER A 199 0.09 4.14 2.09
C SER A 199 0.45 4.95 3.33
N PRO A 200 0.88 6.20 3.20
CA PRO A 200 1.14 7.05 4.34
C PRO A 200 -0.18 7.46 5.01
N MET A 201 -0.22 7.39 6.33
CA MET A 201 -1.34 7.79 7.17
C MET A 201 -0.96 8.87 8.18
N SER A 202 0.30 8.85 8.65
CA SER A 202 0.90 9.84 9.55
C SER A 202 2.09 10.48 8.85
N PHE A 203 1.84 11.57 8.15
CA PHE A 203 2.77 12.16 7.17
C PHE A 203 4.00 12.84 7.80
N TRP A 204 3.94 13.20 9.08
CA TRP A 204 5.10 13.75 9.80
C TRP A 204 6.03 12.66 10.33
N GLN A 205 5.51 11.44 10.54
CA GLN A 205 6.27 10.38 11.18
C GLN A 205 7.44 9.88 10.33
N GLY A 206 8.49 9.48 11.00
CA GLY A 206 9.70 9.03 10.33
C GLY A 206 10.84 8.79 11.29
N GLU A 207 11.99 8.47 10.73
CA GLU A 207 13.25 8.32 11.47
C GLU A 207 14.31 9.24 10.85
N ARG A 208 15.03 9.96 11.69
CA ARG A 208 16.14 10.82 11.22
C ARG A 208 17.17 9.97 10.47
N GLY A 209 17.68 10.52 9.37
CA GLY A 209 18.64 9.85 8.49
C GLY A 209 18.04 8.84 7.51
N LYS A 210 16.71 8.58 7.54
CA LYS A 210 16.08 7.55 6.67
C LYS A 210 14.96 8.06 5.78
N ASN A 211 14.30 9.15 6.12
CA ASN A 211 13.07 9.63 5.47
C ASN A 211 13.22 11.06 4.93
N PRO A 212 14.06 11.31 3.92
CA PRO A 212 14.35 12.67 3.46
C PRO A 212 13.16 13.36 2.78
N MET A 213 12.23 12.62 2.18
CA MET A 213 11.10 13.17 1.44
C MET A 213 10.19 14.03 2.33
N ARG A 214 10.01 13.66 3.59
CA ARG A 214 9.15 14.39 4.55
C ARG A 214 9.62 15.82 4.84
N TYR A 215 10.89 16.15 4.57
CA TYR A 215 11.44 17.49 4.77
C TYR A 215 11.17 18.45 3.61
N ALA A 216 10.80 17.93 2.44
CA ALA A 216 10.68 18.73 1.21
C ALA A 216 9.71 19.90 1.37
N GLY A 217 8.51 19.68 1.95
CA GLY A 217 7.53 20.73 2.17
C GLY A 217 8.08 21.86 3.05
N GLY A 218 8.82 21.52 4.12
CA GLY A 218 9.47 22.50 4.98
C GLY A 218 10.58 23.27 4.28
N LEU A 219 11.45 22.59 3.55
CA LEU A 219 12.55 23.23 2.81
C LEU A 219 12.08 24.17 1.70
N LEU A 220 10.90 23.91 1.14
CA LEU A 220 10.25 24.78 0.15
C LEU A 220 9.42 25.90 0.81
N GLY A 221 9.38 25.97 2.14
CA GLY A 221 8.60 26.97 2.87
C GLY A 221 7.09 26.75 2.82
N GLY A 222 6.65 25.50 2.65
CA GLY A 222 5.25 25.11 2.67
C GLY A 222 4.63 24.91 1.28
N SER A 223 3.30 24.94 1.21
CA SER A 223 2.47 24.57 0.06
C SER A 223 2.27 25.67 -1.00
N TRP A 224 2.73 26.89 -0.74
CA TRP A 224 2.50 28.02 -1.64
C TRP A 224 3.05 27.81 -3.05
N LEU A 225 4.15 27.02 -3.20
CA LEU A 225 4.73 26.67 -4.51
C LEU A 225 3.81 25.74 -5.30
N THR A 226 3.09 24.85 -4.63
CA THR A 226 2.10 23.96 -5.25
C THR A 226 0.99 24.80 -5.89
N GLU A 227 0.45 25.80 -5.16
CA GLU A 227 -0.57 26.68 -5.70
C GLU A 227 -0.02 27.56 -6.84
N MET A 228 1.19 28.08 -6.70
CA MET A 228 1.85 28.85 -7.75
C MET A 228 2.05 28.05 -9.03
N THR A 229 2.52 26.81 -8.91
CA THR A 229 2.73 25.91 -10.07
C THR A 229 1.40 25.63 -10.75
N SER A 230 0.34 25.39 -9.99
CA SER A 230 -1.02 25.17 -10.50
C SER A 230 -1.58 26.43 -11.18
N ASP A 231 -1.38 27.61 -10.59
CA ASP A 231 -1.82 28.90 -11.20
C ASP A 231 -1.08 29.16 -12.52
N LEU A 232 0.22 28.85 -12.63
CA LEU A 232 0.98 28.89 -13.89
C LEU A 232 0.51 27.84 -14.90
N GLY A 233 0.05 26.69 -14.42
CA GLY A 233 -0.57 25.62 -15.20
C GLY A 233 -2.03 25.87 -15.57
N ASN A 234 -2.50 27.13 -15.50
CA ASN A 234 -3.88 27.52 -15.80
C ASN A 234 -4.92 26.75 -14.95
N GLY A 235 -4.62 26.56 -13.67
CA GLY A 235 -5.47 25.86 -12.69
C GLY A 235 -5.24 24.36 -12.61
N LYS A 236 -4.31 23.83 -13.39
CA LYS A 236 -3.93 22.42 -13.38
C LYS A 236 -2.48 22.22 -12.93
N PHE A 237 -2.23 21.09 -12.33
CA PHE A 237 -0.90 20.65 -11.94
C PHE A 237 -0.48 19.45 -12.82
N ASP A 238 0.71 19.51 -13.41
CA ASP A 238 1.29 18.40 -14.18
C ASP A 238 1.86 17.34 -13.24
N GLY A 239 1.29 16.12 -13.26
CA GLY A 239 1.74 14.98 -12.47
C GLY A 239 3.18 14.55 -12.74
N ALA A 240 3.78 14.94 -13.85
CA ALA A 240 5.19 14.70 -14.13
C ALA A 240 6.12 15.27 -13.04
N TRP A 241 5.73 16.35 -12.35
CA TRP A 241 6.47 16.88 -11.20
C TRP A 241 6.45 15.96 -10.00
N LEU A 242 5.33 15.25 -9.76
CA LEU A 242 5.24 14.26 -8.66
C LEU A 242 6.15 13.07 -8.97
N VAL A 243 6.06 12.53 -10.20
CA VAL A 243 6.93 11.42 -10.63
C VAL A 243 8.39 11.80 -10.56
N MET A 244 8.77 13.02 -10.99
CA MET A 244 10.15 13.50 -10.88
C MET A 244 10.61 13.61 -9.42
N ASN A 245 9.72 13.97 -8.49
CA ASN A 245 10.04 13.99 -7.07
C ASN A 245 10.37 12.57 -6.56
N PHE A 246 9.60 11.55 -6.95
CA PHE A 246 9.89 10.16 -6.60
C PHE A 246 11.21 9.66 -7.24
N ASP A 247 11.43 9.93 -8.52
CA ASP A 247 12.68 9.59 -9.22
C ASP A 247 13.91 10.23 -8.53
N SER A 248 13.76 11.45 -8.02
CA SER A 248 14.85 12.19 -7.36
C SER A 248 15.32 11.56 -6.05
N LEU A 249 14.53 10.67 -5.42
CA LEU A 249 14.93 9.92 -4.23
C LEU A 249 16.03 8.89 -4.55
N GLY A 250 16.09 8.40 -5.79
CA GLY A 250 17.12 7.48 -6.26
C GLY A 250 17.91 8.01 -7.45
N PRO A 251 18.73 9.08 -7.30
CA PRO A 251 19.39 9.73 -8.42
C PRO A 251 20.34 8.81 -9.19
N SER A 252 20.96 7.85 -8.54
CA SER A 252 21.80 6.85 -9.21
C SER A 252 21.02 5.98 -10.17
N ASN A 253 19.80 5.59 -9.81
CA ASN A 253 18.89 4.84 -10.69
C ASN A 253 18.31 5.74 -11.79
N TRP A 254 17.78 6.92 -11.41
CA TRP A 254 17.10 7.82 -12.34
C TRP A 254 18.04 8.41 -13.40
N LEU A 255 19.19 8.95 -12.99
CA LEU A 255 20.09 9.67 -13.90
C LEU A 255 21.01 8.73 -14.69
N TRP A 256 21.24 7.50 -14.19
CA TRP A 256 22.20 6.59 -14.84
C TRP A 256 21.76 5.14 -14.84
N GLY A 257 21.56 4.53 -13.68
CA GLY A 257 21.48 3.07 -13.51
C GLY A 257 20.39 2.41 -14.37
N LYS A 258 19.18 2.98 -14.39
CA LYS A 258 18.06 2.48 -15.21
C LYS A 258 18.40 2.47 -16.70
N GLN A 259 18.92 3.56 -17.21
CA GLN A 259 19.25 3.68 -18.64
C GLN A 259 20.44 2.80 -19.04
N TYR A 260 21.44 2.72 -18.15
CA TYR A 260 22.58 1.83 -18.37
C TYR A 260 22.19 0.35 -18.32
N ASP A 261 21.28 -0.05 -17.40
CA ASP A 261 20.78 -1.43 -17.36
C ASP A 261 20.06 -1.81 -18.65
N VAL A 262 19.21 -0.92 -19.18
CA VAL A 262 18.54 -1.12 -20.48
C VAL A 262 19.55 -1.25 -21.63
N TYR A 263 20.55 -0.39 -21.68
CA TYR A 263 21.62 -0.45 -22.67
C TYR A 263 22.45 -1.73 -22.54
N ALA A 264 22.84 -2.11 -21.33
CA ALA A 264 23.67 -3.29 -21.09
C ALA A 264 22.93 -4.61 -21.37
N ASN A 265 21.61 -4.64 -21.12
CA ASN A 265 20.74 -5.81 -21.29
C ASN A 265 19.74 -5.62 -22.43
N VAL A 266 20.10 -4.88 -23.48
CA VAL A 266 19.20 -4.52 -24.59
C VAL A 266 18.60 -5.72 -25.29
N ASP A 267 19.32 -6.84 -25.35
CA ASP A 267 18.91 -8.08 -26.00
C ASP A 267 17.77 -8.81 -25.26
N THR A 268 17.57 -8.56 -23.94
CA THR A 268 16.62 -9.31 -23.09
C THR A 268 15.69 -8.43 -22.27
N GLY A 269 16.12 -7.22 -21.93
CA GLY A 269 15.40 -6.30 -21.01
C GLY A 269 14.44 -5.33 -21.67
N GLY A 270 14.56 -5.13 -22.99
CA GLY A 270 13.90 -4.03 -23.69
C GLY A 270 12.39 -3.99 -23.58
N GLN A 271 11.71 -5.12 -23.78
CA GLN A 271 10.24 -5.18 -23.71
C GLN A 271 9.71 -4.90 -22.28
N ARG A 272 10.43 -5.38 -21.27
CA ARG A 272 10.08 -5.10 -19.87
C ARG A 272 10.24 -3.61 -19.55
N TYR A 273 11.28 -2.97 -20.09
CA TYR A 273 11.50 -1.54 -19.94
C TYR A 273 10.37 -0.74 -20.60
N VAL A 274 10.03 -1.01 -21.86
CA VAL A 274 8.95 -0.29 -22.56
C VAL A 274 7.62 -0.46 -21.82
N ALA A 275 7.28 -1.68 -21.38
CA ALA A 275 6.05 -1.94 -20.63
C ALA A 275 6.00 -1.17 -19.30
N PHE A 276 7.11 -1.09 -18.56
CA PHE A 276 7.18 -0.31 -17.32
C PHE A 276 7.06 1.19 -17.59
N GLU A 277 7.81 1.69 -18.57
CA GLU A 277 7.81 3.13 -18.91
C GLU A 277 6.46 3.60 -19.48
N LYS A 278 5.71 2.70 -20.10
CA LYS A 278 4.34 2.97 -20.57
C LYS A 278 3.41 3.37 -19.42
N TRP A 279 3.58 2.76 -18.26
CA TRP A 279 2.85 3.10 -17.04
C TRP A 279 3.48 4.30 -16.33
N TRP A 280 4.77 4.20 -15.98
CA TRP A 280 5.48 5.20 -15.19
C TRP A 280 5.57 6.58 -15.85
N GLY A 281 5.57 6.61 -17.17
CA GLY A 281 5.63 7.81 -17.97
C GLY A 281 4.27 8.34 -18.47
N ASP A 282 3.16 7.70 -18.12
CA ASP A 282 1.81 8.17 -18.45
C ASP A 282 1.37 9.25 -17.44
N PHE A 283 1.98 10.43 -17.58
CA PHE A 283 1.76 11.52 -16.62
C PHE A 283 0.37 12.12 -16.75
N ILE A 284 -0.35 12.14 -15.65
CA ILE A 284 -1.71 12.67 -15.52
C ILE A 284 -1.71 14.13 -15.07
N GLU A 285 -2.85 14.79 -15.19
CA GLU A 285 -3.10 16.10 -14.62
C GLU A 285 -3.95 16.01 -13.34
N LEU A 286 -3.73 16.93 -12.40
CA LEU A 286 -4.61 17.16 -11.25
C LEU A 286 -5.16 18.58 -11.29
N ASN A 287 -6.35 18.81 -10.75
CA ASN A 287 -6.76 20.18 -10.47
C ASN A 287 -5.87 20.78 -9.36
N GLY A 288 -5.52 22.03 -9.51
CA GLY A 288 -4.69 22.72 -8.52
C GLY A 288 -5.27 22.66 -7.11
N ASP A 289 -6.59 22.80 -6.98
CA ASP A 289 -7.28 22.77 -5.69
C ASP A 289 -7.27 21.36 -5.06
N GLU A 290 -7.32 20.27 -5.86
CA GLU A 290 -7.19 18.90 -5.35
C GLU A 290 -5.81 18.67 -4.74
N LEU A 291 -4.75 19.03 -5.49
CA LEU A 291 -3.39 18.84 -5.00
C LEU A 291 -3.11 19.76 -3.80
N GLN A 292 -3.58 21.00 -3.83
CA GLN A 292 -3.45 21.93 -2.71
C GLN A 292 -4.11 21.38 -1.45
N PHE A 293 -5.29 20.76 -1.58
CA PHE A 293 -5.96 20.10 -0.46
C PHE A 293 -5.10 18.99 0.15
N LEU A 294 -4.52 18.12 -0.70
CA LEU A 294 -3.66 17.03 -0.24
C LEU A 294 -2.43 17.55 0.48
N VAL A 295 -1.75 18.56 -0.11
CA VAL A 295 -0.53 19.12 0.48
C VAL A 295 -0.81 19.85 1.80
N ASP A 296 -1.86 20.69 1.84
CA ASP A 296 -2.20 21.48 3.04
C ASP A 296 -2.72 20.62 4.20
N ASN A 297 -3.45 19.57 3.90
CA ASN A 297 -4.15 18.81 4.93
C ASN A 297 -3.44 17.52 5.31
N LEU A 298 -2.76 16.87 4.36
CA LEU A 298 -2.09 15.60 4.60
C LEU A 298 -0.58 15.80 4.73
N PHE A 299 0.13 16.12 3.66
CA PHE A 299 1.61 16.12 3.66
C PHE A 299 2.24 17.16 4.61
N ILE A 300 1.67 18.36 4.68
CA ILE A 300 2.16 19.44 5.55
C ILE A 300 1.32 19.54 6.84
N GLY A 301 0.01 19.40 6.73
CA GLY A 301 -0.89 19.57 7.87
C GLY A 301 -1.01 18.37 8.78
N ASP A 302 -0.79 17.14 8.24
CA ASP A 302 -0.91 15.87 8.96
C ASP A 302 -2.24 15.73 9.76
N LYS A 303 -3.34 16.15 9.13
CA LYS A 303 -4.64 16.35 9.81
C LYS A 303 -5.50 15.09 9.88
N LEU A 304 -5.20 14.05 9.07
CA LEU A 304 -6.04 12.85 8.95
C LEU A 304 -6.18 12.09 10.28
N THR A 305 -5.08 11.99 11.04
CA THR A 305 -5.03 11.27 12.32
C THR A 305 -5.21 12.18 13.54
N ARG A 306 -5.75 13.41 13.32
CA ARG A 306 -5.92 14.44 14.35
C ARG A 306 -7.34 14.97 14.45
N ASP A 307 -8.31 14.29 13.82
CA ASP A 307 -9.74 14.70 13.75
C ASP A 307 -9.94 16.13 13.22
N GLN A 308 -9.04 16.59 12.34
CA GLN A 308 -9.07 17.95 11.77
C GLN A 308 -9.52 17.97 10.31
N LEU A 309 -9.88 16.83 9.74
CA LEU A 309 -10.47 16.72 8.41
C LEU A 309 -11.96 16.48 8.50
N HIS A 310 -12.70 17.19 7.64
CA HIS A 310 -14.16 17.05 7.58
C HIS A 310 -14.59 16.83 6.12
N ALA A 311 -15.60 16.00 5.95
CA ALA A 311 -16.33 15.86 4.70
C ALA A 311 -17.15 17.12 4.41
N THR A 312 -17.73 17.21 3.23
CA THR A 312 -18.47 18.41 2.81
C THR A 312 -19.75 18.67 3.61
N ASP A 313 -20.29 17.65 4.24
CA ASP A 313 -21.43 17.75 5.17
C ASP A 313 -21.03 18.06 6.62
N GLY A 314 -19.73 18.19 6.89
CA GLY A 314 -19.17 18.43 8.21
C GLY A 314 -18.83 17.19 9.02
N THR A 315 -19.07 15.98 8.50
CA THR A 315 -18.68 14.74 9.16
C THR A 315 -17.16 14.66 9.31
N THR A 316 -16.66 14.39 10.52
CA THR A 316 -15.22 14.26 10.78
C THR A 316 -14.71 12.92 10.26
N PHE A 317 -13.59 12.94 9.53
CA PHE A 317 -12.87 11.74 9.17
C PHE A 317 -12.10 11.22 10.38
N ASP A 318 -12.54 10.09 10.92
CA ASP A 318 -11.90 9.41 12.04
C ASP A 318 -11.69 7.94 11.71
N VAL A 319 -10.43 7.51 11.64
CA VAL A 319 -10.06 6.10 11.34
C VAL A 319 -10.72 5.13 12.35
N ARG A 320 -10.99 5.60 13.57
CA ARG A 320 -11.67 4.81 14.60
C ARG A 320 -13.11 4.45 14.24
N ASN A 321 -13.72 5.08 13.23
CA ASN A 321 -15.04 4.73 12.71
C ASN A 321 -15.01 3.50 11.79
N VAL A 322 -13.85 3.12 11.27
CA VAL A 322 -13.73 1.90 10.46
C VAL A 322 -13.87 0.67 11.35
N THR A 323 -14.98 -0.05 11.19
CA THR A 323 -15.33 -1.22 12.02
C THR A 323 -14.78 -2.54 11.50
N SER A 324 -14.45 -2.60 10.22
CA SER A 324 -13.84 -3.74 9.56
C SER A 324 -12.36 -3.86 9.93
N PRO A 325 -11.74 -5.04 9.85
CA PRO A 325 -10.30 -5.19 10.00
C PRO A 325 -9.52 -4.31 9.03
N ILE A 326 -8.51 -3.63 9.52
CA ILE A 326 -7.56 -2.85 8.71
C ILE A 326 -6.26 -3.65 8.63
N ILE A 327 -5.80 -3.89 7.39
CA ILE A 327 -4.54 -4.57 7.10
C ILE A 327 -3.58 -3.54 6.51
N VAL A 328 -2.42 -3.36 7.09
CA VAL A 328 -1.38 -2.45 6.57
C VAL A 328 -0.23 -3.28 6.03
N PHE A 329 0.01 -3.21 4.73
CA PHE A 329 1.22 -3.78 4.14
C PHE A 329 2.28 -2.69 4.01
N THR A 330 3.44 -2.90 4.62
CA THR A 330 4.52 -1.91 4.72
C THR A 330 5.89 -2.56 4.57
N SER A 331 6.92 -1.77 4.26
CA SER A 331 8.29 -2.27 4.11
C SER A 331 9.32 -1.30 4.68
N THR A 332 10.33 -1.83 5.36
CA THR A 332 11.49 -1.03 5.79
C THR A 332 12.41 -0.62 4.62
N GLY A 333 12.24 -1.24 3.45
CA GLY A 333 12.91 -0.85 2.20
C GLY A 333 12.18 0.26 1.42
N ASP A 334 10.99 0.65 1.88
CA ASP A 334 10.20 1.72 1.27
C ASP A 334 10.73 3.09 1.72
N ASN A 335 11.16 3.90 0.76
CA ASN A 335 11.68 5.25 1.00
C ASN A 335 10.66 6.37 0.71
N ILE A 336 9.43 6.02 0.32
CA ILE A 336 8.32 6.95 0.06
C ILE A 336 7.35 6.94 1.23
N SER A 337 6.85 5.77 1.62
CA SER A 337 5.94 5.58 2.76
C SER A 337 6.45 4.47 3.70
N PRO A 338 7.51 4.75 4.46
CA PRO A 338 8.11 3.78 5.36
C PRO A 338 7.19 3.43 6.54
N PRO A 339 7.52 2.37 7.33
CA PRO A 339 6.69 1.92 8.44
C PRO A 339 6.24 3.02 9.44
N PRO A 340 7.05 4.03 9.81
CA PRO A 340 6.57 5.10 10.68
C PRO A 340 5.41 5.91 10.09
N GLU A 341 5.40 6.12 8.77
CA GLU A 341 4.33 6.85 8.09
C GLU A 341 3.08 5.99 7.90
N THR A 342 3.25 4.69 7.63
CA THR A 342 2.13 3.77 7.38
C THR A 342 1.47 3.26 8.66
N LEU A 343 2.21 3.15 9.76
CA LEU A 343 1.74 2.59 11.04
C LEU A 343 1.61 3.62 12.17
N GLY A 344 2.19 4.82 12.01
CA GLY A 344 2.21 5.88 13.04
C GLY A 344 0.83 6.26 13.55
N TRP A 345 -0.19 6.22 12.68
CA TRP A 345 -1.58 6.54 13.02
C TRP A 345 -2.14 5.71 14.18
N ILE A 346 -1.64 4.48 14.35
CA ILE A 346 -2.03 3.60 15.48
C ILE A 346 -1.65 4.25 16.80
N LEU A 347 -0.44 4.82 16.86
CA LEU A 347 0.08 5.52 18.03
C LEU A 347 -0.50 6.92 18.22
N ASP A 348 -1.03 7.51 17.15
CA ASP A 348 -1.64 8.85 17.16
C ASP A 348 -3.09 8.81 17.64
N LEU A 349 -3.80 7.69 17.42
CA LEU A 349 -5.23 7.56 17.73
C LEU A 349 -5.54 6.76 18.99
N TYR A 350 -4.59 5.95 19.47
CA TYR A 350 -4.79 5.12 20.64
C TYR A 350 -3.64 5.28 21.64
N PRO A 351 -3.91 5.28 22.96
CA PRO A 351 -2.86 5.38 23.97
C PRO A 351 -2.03 4.09 24.08
N ASP A 352 -2.65 2.94 23.85
CA ASP A 352 -2.03 1.61 23.96
C ASP A 352 -2.82 0.55 23.18
N ALA A 353 -2.31 -0.68 23.15
CA ALA A 353 -2.96 -1.80 22.47
C ALA A 353 -4.27 -2.23 23.13
N ASP A 354 -4.43 -2.01 24.44
CA ASP A 354 -5.66 -2.34 25.16
C ASP A 354 -6.80 -1.40 24.75
N ALA A 355 -6.49 -0.14 24.42
CA ALA A 355 -7.46 0.79 23.87
C ALA A 355 -7.94 0.37 22.46
N VAL A 356 -7.08 -0.23 21.62
CA VAL A 356 -7.48 -0.84 20.33
C VAL A 356 -8.49 -1.97 20.57
N ILE A 357 -8.22 -2.83 21.55
CA ILE A 357 -9.09 -3.93 21.92
C ILE A 357 -10.43 -3.39 22.47
N ALA A 358 -10.37 -2.42 23.38
CA ALA A 358 -11.56 -1.82 23.99
C ALA A 358 -12.44 -1.12 22.94
N ALA A 359 -11.83 -0.52 21.91
CA ALA A 359 -12.54 0.06 20.78
C ALA A 359 -13.15 -0.99 19.83
N GLY A 360 -12.90 -2.27 20.05
CA GLY A 360 -13.36 -3.37 19.18
C GLY A 360 -12.69 -3.39 17.82
N ARG A 361 -11.48 -2.85 17.67
CA ARG A 361 -10.77 -2.74 16.38
C ARG A 361 -9.78 -3.86 16.18
N THR A 362 -9.73 -4.39 14.95
CA THR A 362 -8.74 -5.38 14.52
C THR A 362 -7.79 -4.69 13.54
N ILE A 363 -6.55 -4.55 13.94
CA ILE A 363 -5.49 -3.93 13.15
C ILE A 363 -4.40 -4.98 12.92
N ILE A 364 -4.08 -5.21 11.66
CA ILE A 364 -3.07 -6.18 11.25
C ILE A 364 -2.04 -5.43 10.42
N TYR A 365 -0.76 -5.71 10.60
CA TYR A 365 0.24 -5.25 9.66
C TYR A 365 1.09 -6.41 9.14
N CYS A 366 1.52 -6.32 7.89
CA CYS A 366 2.47 -7.22 7.27
C CYS A 366 3.72 -6.41 6.92
N LEU A 367 4.87 -6.82 7.46
CA LEU A 367 6.14 -6.11 7.31
C LEU A 367 7.08 -6.87 6.38
N ASP A 368 7.51 -6.26 5.29
CA ASP A 368 8.65 -6.71 4.51
C ASP A 368 9.91 -5.90 4.88
N HIS A 369 11.09 -6.52 4.75
CA HIS A 369 12.33 -5.88 5.18
C HIS A 369 13.20 -5.36 4.03
N LYS A 370 12.81 -5.58 2.76
CA LYS A 370 13.74 -5.40 1.62
C LYS A 370 13.12 -4.72 0.41
N ILE A 371 11.81 -4.83 0.23
CA ILE A 371 11.17 -4.33 -0.98
C ILE A 371 11.03 -2.81 -0.94
N GLY A 372 11.34 -2.16 -2.06
CA GLY A 372 11.06 -0.73 -2.23
C GLY A 372 9.60 -0.47 -2.57
N HIS A 373 9.18 0.80 -2.49
CA HIS A 373 7.79 1.24 -2.66
C HIS A 373 7.08 0.62 -3.87
N LEU A 374 7.61 0.83 -5.07
CA LEU A 374 6.98 0.31 -6.30
C LEU A 374 6.91 -1.22 -6.33
N ALA A 375 7.84 -1.91 -5.65
CA ALA A 375 7.84 -3.37 -5.63
C ALA A 375 6.67 -3.95 -4.83
N ILE A 376 6.07 -3.18 -3.91
CA ILE A 376 4.84 -3.56 -3.20
C ILE A 376 3.72 -3.86 -4.21
N PHE A 377 3.63 -3.09 -5.29
CA PHE A 377 2.49 -3.10 -6.21
C PHE A 377 2.74 -3.86 -7.52
N VAL A 378 4.01 -3.91 -7.97
CA VAL A 378 4.32 -4.42 -9.33
C VAL A 378 5.26 -5.62 -9.33
N SER A 379 5.68 -6.11 -8.16
CA SER A 379 6.59 -7.25 -8.06
C SER A 379 5.85 -8.58 -8.11
N SER A 380 6.20 -9.44 -9.08
CA SER A 380 5.65 -10.80 -9.12
C SER A 380 6.03 -11.65 -7.89
N LYS A 381 7.09 -11.27 -7.15
CA LYS A 381 7.48 -11.97 -5.91
C LYS A 381 6.58 -11.59 -4.74
N VAL A 382 6.08 -10.35 -4.73
CA VAL A 382 5.08 -9.89 -3.76
C VAL A 382 3.75 -10.55 -4.08
N GLY A 383 3.31 -10.51 -5.35
CA GLY A 383 2.11 -11.22 -5.80
C GLY A 383 2.10 -12.68 -5.36
N ALA A 384 3.15 -13.44 -5.66
CA ALA A 384 3.25 -14.87 -5.32
C ALA A 384 3.42 -15.17 -3.81
N LYS A 385 3.46 -14.17 -2.93
CA LYS A 385 3.63 -14.37 -1.48
C LYS A 385 2.59 -13.60 -0.67
N GLN A 386 2.60 -12.27 -0.76
CA GLN A 386 1.76 -11.42 0.09
C GLN A 386 0.34 -11.31 -0.46
N ASP A 387 0.18 -11.00 -1.75
CA ASP A 387 -1.14 -10.79 -2.35
C ASP A 387 -1.97 -12.08 -2.35
N GLU A 388 -1.36 -13.22 -2.65
CA GLU A 388 -2.00 -14.54 -2.56
C GLU A 388 -2.51 -14.80 -1.14
N GLU A 389 -1.69 -14.58 -0.11
CA GLU A 389 -2.07 -14.79 1.29
C GLU A 389 -3.16 -13.81 1.76
N PHE A 390 -3.12 -12.55 1.33
CA PHE A 390 -4.18 -11.58 1.67
C PHE A 390 -5.52 -12.02 1.09
N VAL A 391 -5.56 -12.44 -0.17
CA VAL A 391 -6.79 -12.92 -0.82
C VAL A 391 -7.32 -14.18 -0.16
N GLN A 392 -6.46 -15.14 0.16
CA GLN A 392 -6.89 -16.40 0.76
C GLN A 392 -7.37 -16.25 2.20
N LEU A 393 -6.81 -15.31 2.94
CA LEU A 393 -7.08 -15.14 4.36
C LEU A 393 -8.10 -14.05 4.70
N MET A 394 -8.62 -13.30 3.70
CA MET A 394 -9.53 -12.19 3.97
C MET A 394 -10.78 -12.60 4.78
N ASP A 395 -11.29 -13.82 4.62
CA ASP A 395 -12.41 -14.31 5.41
C ASP A 395 -12.01 -14.78 6.82
N VAL A 396 -10.77 -15.25 6.99
CA VAL A 396 -10.19 -15.55 8.30
C VAL A 396 -9.94 -14.26 9.06
N ILE A 397 -9.35 -13.27 8.40
CA ILE A 397 -9.09 -11.93 8.94
C ILE A 397 -10.39 -11.27 9.43
N ASP A 398 -11.47 -11.42 8.69
CA ASP A 398 -12.78 -10.89 9.06
C ASP A 398 -13.35 -11.51 10.37
N CYS A 399 -12.86 -12.69 10.74
CA CYS A 399 -13.23 -13.37 11.99
C CYS A 399 -12.26 -13.09 13.16
N MET A 400 -11.15 -12.35 12.93
CA MET A 400 -10.15 -12.11 13.96
C MET A 400 -10.70 -11.23 15.09
N PRO A 401 -10.23 -11.45 16.33
CA PRO A 401 -10.63 -10.65 17.47
C PRO A 401 -10.06 -9.23 17.37
N PRO A 402 -10.62 -8.30 18.16
CA PRO A 402 -9.98 -7.00 18.34
C PRO A 402 -8.56 -7.13 18.87
N GLY A 403 -7.65 -6.31 18.33
CA GLY A 403 -6.26 -6.28 18.75
C GLY A 403 -5.32 -5.76 17.68
N LEU A 404 -4.05 -5.69 18.02
CA LEU A 404 -2.95 -5.35 17.13
C LEU A 404 -2.12 -6.61 16.84
N PHE A 405 -1.98 -6.93 15.55
CA PHE A 405 -1.30 -8.15 15.11
C PHE A 405 -0.30 -7.86 14.01
N GLU A 406 0.76 -8.67 13.96
CA GLU A 406 1.62 -8.77 12.78
C GLU A 406 1.30 -10.06 12.04
N MET A 407 1.03 -9.95 10.74
CA MET A 407 0.91 -11.08 9.83
C MET A 407 2.30 -11.46 9.33
N VAL A 408 2.82 -12.57 9.84
CA VAL A 408 4.14 -13.10 9.48
C VAL A 408 3.97 -14.23 8.47
N ILE A 409 4.43 -14.02 7.25
CA ILE A 409 4.37 -15.01 6.17
C ILE A 409 5.71 -15.73 6.07
N SER A 410 5.70 -17.06 6.26
CA SER A 410 6.88 -17.91 6.25
C SER A 410 6.72 -19.09 5.30
N PRO A 411 7.81 -19.72 4.83
CA PRO A 411 7.72 -20.95 4.04
C PRO A 411 6.93 -22.03 4.80
N ARG A 412 6.04 -22.71 4.08
CA ARG A 412 5.22 -23.78 4.64
C ARG A 412 6.11 -24.95 5.09
N PRO A 413 6.04 -25.38 6.34
CA PRO A 413 6.73 -26.59 6.78
C PRO A 413 6.22 -27.83 6.04
N ALA A 414 7.10 -28.76 5.71
CA ALA A 414 6.71 -30.00 5.03
C ALA A 414 5.69 -30.85 5.81
N SER A 415 5.62 -30.65 7.14
CA SER A 415 4.64 -31.30 8.03
C SER A 415 3.23 -30.74 7.90
N VAL A 416 3.04 -29.56 7.29
CA VAL A 416 1.73 -28.94 7.07
C VAL A 416 1.24 -29.32 5.68
N PRO A 417 0.15 -30.12 5.55
CA PRO A 417 -0.38 -30.53 4.25
C PRO A 417 -1.00 -29.33 3.52
N VAL A 418 -0.99 -29.39 2.19
CA VAL A 418 -1.80 -28.47 1.36
C VAL A 418 -3.27 -28.86 1.51
N GLY A 419 -4.12 -27.88 1.81
CA GLY A 419 -5.57 -28.06 1.97
C GLY A 419 -6.22 -26.91 2.73
N GLY A 420 -7.50 -26.69 2.51
CA GLY A 420 -8.25 -25.60 3.14
C GLY A 420 -7.67 -24.21 2.77
N PHE A 421 -7.23 -23.45 3.76
CA PHE A 421 -6.59 -22.12 3.57
C PHE A 421 -5.10 -22.20 3.27
N VAL A 422 -4.49 -23.39 3.29
CA VAL A 422 -3.07 -23.59 2.96
C VAL A 422 -2.99 -24.12 1.53
N THR A 423 -2.88 -23.25 0.55
CA THR A 423 -2.96 -23.63 -0.87
C THR A 423 -1.61 -23.56 -1.58
N GLY A 424 -0.66 -22.79 -1.03
CA GLY A 424 0.63 -22.52 -1.64
C GLY A 424 1.84 -23.03 -0.86
N ASP A 425 2.98 -22.41 -1.14
CA ASP A 425 4.26 -22.69 -0.51
C ASP A 425 4.48 -21.91 0.79
N TRP A 426 3.54 -21.08 1.16
CA TRP A 426 3.59 -20.17 2.30
C TRP A 426 2.56 -20.52 3.36
N ILE A 427 2.78 -20.03 4.57
CA ILE A 427 1.83 -20.05 5.67
C ILE A 427 1.91 -18.73 6.43
N ALA A 428 0.77 -18.13 6.67
CA ALA A 428 0.65 -16.93 7.47
C ALA A 428 0.26 -17.27 8.92
N ARG A 429 0.85 -16.52 9.86
CA ARG A 429 0.46 -16.52 11.26
C ARG A 429 0.30 -15.08 11.72
N PHE A 430 -0.62 -14.86 12.63
CA PHE A 430 -0.92 -13.55 13.20
C PHE A 430 -0.38 -13.52 14.63
N GLU A 431 0.64 -12.72 14.86
CA GLU A 431 1.30 -12.57 16.15
C GLU A 431 0.82 -11.31 16.85
N THR A 432 0.39 -11.41 18.10
CA THR A 432 0.01 -10.23 18.89
C THR A 432 1.20 -9.31 19.08
N ARG A 433 1.00 -8.02 18.84
CA ARG A 433 2.00 -6.97 18.97
C ARG A 433 1.56 -5.89 19.97
N SER A 434 2.55 -5.20 20.49
CA SER A 434 2.39 -4.05 21.38
C SER A 434 2.75 -2.74 20.67
N PHE A 435 2.45 -1.62 21.29
CA PHE A 435 2.89 -0.32 20.80
C PHE A 435 4.42 -0.13 20.83
N ALA A 436 5.12 -0.90 21.70
CA ALA A 436 6.59 -0.90 21.68
C ALA A 436 7.14 -1.47 20.37
N ASP A 437 6.48 -2.49 19.80
CA ASP A 437 6.87 -3.07 18.51
C ASP A 437 6.70 -2.05 17.37
N ILE A 438 5.61 -1.29 17.36
CA ILE A 438 5.40 -0.22 16.36
C ILE A 438 6.43 0.90 16.54
N ARG A 439 6.70 1.34 17.79
CA ARG A 439 7.70 2.37 18.06
C ARG A 439 9.12 1.96 17.65
N ALA A 440 9.42 0.67 17.72
CA ALA A 440 10.72 0.13 17.30
C ALA A 440 10.97 0.24 15.78
N LEU A 441 9.91 0.42 14.98
CA LEU A 441 10.00 0.66 13.54
C LEU A 441 10.34 2.11 13.18
N GLY A 442 10.39 3.00 14.16
CA GLY A 442 10.71 4.41 14.05
C GLY A 442 9.55 5.32 14.45
N ARG A 443 9.87 6.44 15.06
CA ARG A 443 8.93 7.50 15.44
C ARG A 443 9.68 8.82 15.63
N ASN A 444 8.99 9.93 15.39
CA ASN A 444 9.45 11.25 15.80
C ASN A 444 9.60 11.38 17.32
N SER A 445 10.57 12.15 17.74
CA SER A 445 10.58 12.73 19.09
C SER A 445 9.57 13.88 19.19
N PRO A 446 9.15 14.28 20.40
CA PRO A 446 8.33 15.49 20.59
C PRO A 446 8.96 16.76 20.01
N GLU A 447 10.28 16.85 19.99
CA GLU A 447 11.04 17.94 19.36
C GLU A 447 10.88 17.93 17.84
N ASP A 448 10.88 16.73 17.23
CA ASP A 448 10.65 16.59 15.78
C ASP A 448 9.23 17.00 15.43
N ASP A 449 8.22 16.55 16.17
CA ASP A 449 6.84 16.91 15.94
C ASP A 449 6.59 18.43 16.06
N ARG A 450 7.26 19.12 17.00
CA ARG A 450 7.21 20.59 17.06
C ARG A 450 7.86 21.26 15.86
N ALA A 451 8.93 20.69 15.30
CA ALA A 451 9.53 21.22 14.08
C ALA A 451 8.57 21.09 12.89
N PHE A 452 7.86 19.96 12.74
CA PHE A 452 6.84 19.79 11.71
C PHE A 452 5.62 20.71 11.95
N ALA A 453 5.20 20.92 13.18
CA ALA A 453 4.17 21.91 13.52
C ALA A 453 4.57 23.33 13.10
N ALA A 454 5.86 23.68 13.27
CA ALA A 454 6.40 24.95 12.80
C ALA A 454 6.36 25.07 11.26
N VAL A 455 6.64 23.96 10.53
CA VAL A 455 6.47 23.90 9.06
C VAL A 455 5.03 24.17 8.67
N ALA A 456 4.07 23.49 9.29
CA ALA A 456 2.65 23.66 8.99
C ALA A 456 2.22 25.13 9.20
N ARG A 457 2.64 25.73 10.31
CA ARG A 457 2.33 27.13 10.62
C ARG A 457 2.97 28.12 9.63
N LEU A 458 4.24 27.92 9.26
CA LEU A 458 4.90 28.76 8.26
C LEU A 458 4.25 28.59 6.88
N SER A 459 3.84 27.36 6.52
CA SER A 459 3.10 27.08 5.29
C SER A 459 1.85 27.93 5.16
N GLU A 460 1.03 27.97 6.23
CA GLU A 460 -0.19 28.80 6.27
C GLU A 460 0.13 30.28 6.02
N LEU A 461 1.16 30.82 6.67
CA LEU A 461 1.57 32.20 6.52
C LEU A 461 2.06 32.52 5.11
N ASN A 462 2.91 31.66 4.55
CA ASN A 462 3.45 31.83 3.21
C ASN A 462 2.35 31.71 2.13
N LEU A 463 1.45 30.74 2.30
CA LEU A 463 0.31 30.56 1.40
C LEU A 463 -0.63 31.80 1.43
N ALA A 464 -0.94 32.31 2.61
CA ALA A 464 -1.73 33.52 2.76
C ALA A 464 -1.04 34.75 2.10
N ALA A 465 0.27 34.89 2.28
CA ALA A 465 1.07 35.94 1.63
C ALA A 465 1.07 35.79 0.11
N TYR A 466 1.28 34.56 -0.41
CA TYR A 466 1.21 34.27 -1.84
C TYR A 466 -0.16 34.67 -2.41
N ARG A 467 -1.25 34.20 -1.81
CA ARG A 467 -2.63 34.48 -2.23
C ARG A 467 -2.94 35.98 -2.28
N SER A 468 -2.45 36.72 -1.28
CA SER A 468 -2.75 38.16 -1.14
C SER A 468 -1.88 39.03 -2.03
N LEU A 469 -0.59 38.69 -2.22
CA LEU A 469 0.40 39.58 -2.83
C LEU A 469 0.80 39.17 -4.25
N ALA A 470 0.98 37.88 -4.50
CA ALA A 470 1.59 37.39 -5.74
C ALA A 470 0.58 36.71 -6.69
N ARG A 471 -0.39 35.98 -6.18
CA ARG A 471 -1.32 35.17 -6.96
C ARG A 471 -2.05 35.92 -8.07
N PRO A 472 -2.58 37.15 -7.87
CA PRO A 472 -3.26 37.88 -8.95
C PRO A 472 -2.34 38.11 -10.15
N TRP A 473 -1.07 38.38 -9.91
CA TRP A 473 -0.07 38.61 -10.95
C TRP A 473 0.34 37.31 -11.64
N VAL A 474 0.58 36.24 -10.86
CA VAL A 474 0.92 34.94 -11.40
C VAL A 474 -0.19 34.40 -12.30
N ARG A 475 -1.45 34.48 -11.85
CA ARG A 475 -2.61 34.07 -12.66
C ARG A 475 -2.80 34.89 -13.92
N ALA A 476 -2.44 36.17 -13.89
CA ALA A 476 -2.48 37.02 -15.09
C ALA A 476 -1.45 36.61 -16.16
N LEU A 477 -0.38 35.93 -15.75
CA LEU A 477 0.62 35.33 -16.65
C LEU A 477 0.23 33.91 -17.12
N GLY A 478 -0.62 33.24 -16.38
CA GLY A 478 -1.13 31.89 -16.68
C GLY A 478 -2.05 31.92 -17.89
N SER A 479 -1.75 31.12 -18.89
CA SER A 479 -2.61 30.91 -20.06
C SER A 479 -2.47 29.48 -20.53
N GLN A 480 -3.49 28.93 -21.20
CA GLN A 480 -3.42 27.56 -21.69
C GLN A 480 -2.21 27.31 -22.61
N PRO A 481 -1.87 28.20 -23.58
CA PRO A 481 -0.67 28.00 -24.41
C PRO A 481 0.64 28.02 -23.60
N ALA A 482 0.74 28.85 -22.55
CA ALA A 482 1.93 28.87 -21.69
C ALA A 482 2.02 27.59 -20.83
N ALA A 483 0.90 27.11 -20.32
CA ALA A 483 0.83 25.85 -19.57
C ALA A 483 1.21 24.66 -20.46
N ASP A 484 0.67 24.56 -21.68
CA ASP A 484 1.00 23.51 -22.65
C ASP A 484 2.49 23.54 -23.02
N MET A 485 3.06 24.73 -23.19
CA MET A 485 4.49 24.89 -23.45
C MET A 485 5.34 24.45 -22.26
N ALA A 486 4.97 24.86 -21.04
CA ALA A 486 5.67 24.44 -19.83
C ALA A 486 5.64 22.92 -19.63
N MET A 487 4.48 22.31 -19.89
CA MET A 487 4.30 20.85 -19.86
C MET A 487 5.18 20.17 -20.93
N ALA A 488 5.18 20.65 -22.18
CA ALA A 488 5.99 20.09 -23.25
C ALA A 488 7.50 20.20 -23.00
N LEU A 489 7.93 21.22 -22.26
CA LEU A 489 9.33 21.44 -21.87
C LEU A 489 9.72 20.73 -20.56
N HIS A 490 8.80 20.02 -19.92
CA HIS A 490 9.11 19.28 -18.69
C HIS A 490 10.20 18.23 -18.95
N PRO A 491 11.26 18.14 -18.09
CA PRO A 491 12.40 17.24 -18.32
C PRO A 491 12.02 15.79 -18.62
N LEU A 492 11.03 15.25 -17.93
CA LEU A 492 10.54 13.87 -18.16
C LEU A 492 9.79 13.71 -19.50
N ARG A 493 9.18 14.76 -20.04
CA ARG A 493 8.42 14.73 -21.31
C ARG A 493 9.29 15.01 -22.53
N LEU A 494 10.41 15.72 -22.36
CA LEU A 494 11.32 16.04 -23.49
C LEU A 494 11.81 14.80 -24.23
N GLY A 495 12.07 13.71 -23.52
CA GLY A 495 12.49 12.45 -24.12
C GLY A 495 11.46 11.87 -25.10
N TYR A 496 10.16 12.05 -24.85
CA TYR A 496 9.11 11.57 -25.76
C TYR A 496 9.09 12.36 -27.07
N THR A 497 9.22 13.69 -27.00
CA THR A 497 9.30 14.52 -28.19
C THR A 497 10.59 14.26 -28.99
N MET A 498 11.73 14.10 -28.29
CA MET A 498 13.04 13.93 -28.92
C MET A 498 13.18 12.58 -29.64
N PHE A 499 12.67 11.51 -29.06
CA PHE A 499 12.91 10.15 -29.56
C PHE A 499 11.74 9.56 -30.35
N ALA A 500 10.59 10.22 -30.45
CA ALA A 500 9.45 9.70 -31.21
C ALA A 500 9.74 9.58 -32.71
N SER A 501 9.08 8.63 -33.37
CA SER A 501 9.21 8.33 -34.81
C SER A 501 8.86 9.51 -35.72
N HIS A 502 8.05 10.49 -35.27
CA HIS A 502 7.77 11.68 -36.02
C HIS A 502 8.97 12.63 -36.17
N ASN A 503 9.98 12.48 -35.31
CA ASN A 503 11.21 13.28 -35.38
C ASN A 503 12.05 12.83 -36.60
N PRO A 504 12.44 13.76 -37.53
CA PRO A 504 13.11 13.39 -38.76
C PRO A 504 14.37 12.54 -38.60
N TRP A 505 15.18 12.79 -37.59
CA TRP A 505 16.43 12.06 -37.35
C TRP A 505 16.22 10.67 -36.72
N MET A 506 15.04 10.38 -36.15
CA MET A 506 14.66 9.05 -35.65
C MET A 506 14.12 8.12 -36.74
N LYS A 507 13.75 8.66 -37.93
CA LYS A 507 13.11 7.89 -39.00
C LYS A 507 13.96 6.71 -39.52
N THR A 508 15.29 6.82 -39.44
CA THR A 508 16.21 5.78 -39.93
C THR A 508 16.51 4.73 -38.88
N VAL A 509 16.21 5.01 -37.60
CA VAL A 509 16.55 4.12 -36.48
C VAL A 509 15.89 2.74 -36.59
N PRO A 510 14.60 2.58 -36.92
CA PRO A 510 13.97 1.27 -37.06
C PRO A 510 14.65 0.36 -38.09
N ALA A 511 15.02 0.90 -39.26
CA ALA A 511 15.70 0.14 -40.31
C ALA A 511 17.10 -0.29 -39.85
N LEU A 512 17.84 0.63 -39.22
CA LEU A 512 19.17 0.34 -38.70
C LEU A 512 19.09 -0.68 -37.54
N ALA A 513 18.11 -0.58 -36.65
CA ALA A 513 17.92 -1.53 -35.57
C ALA A 513 17.57 -2.94 -36.07
N ALA A 514 16.75 -3.04 -37.14
CA ALA A 514 16.45 -4.32 -37.77
C ALA A 514 17.70 -4.96 -38.40
N GLU A 515 18.54 -4.17 -39.06
CA GLU A 515 19.81 -4.64 -39.61
C GLU A 515 20.79 -5.10 -38.51
N VAL A 516 20.90 -4.30 -37.44
CA VAL A 516 21.71 -4.65 -36.27
C VAL A 516 21.19 -5.93 -35.60
N THR A 517 19.89 -6.09 -35.45
CA THR A 517 19.31 -7.32 -34.87
C THR A 517 19.63 -8.55 -35.71
N ALA A 518 19.59 -8.44 -37.05
CA ALA A 518 19.93 -9.54 -37.95
C ALA A 518 21.42 -9.91 -37.94
N SER A 519 22.29 -8.96 -37.61
CA SER A 519 23.75 -9.12 -37.59
C SER A 519 24.36 -8.96 -36.19
N ARG A 520 23.57 -9.21 -35.13
CA ARG A 520 23.97 -8.96 -33.75
C ARG A 520 25.15 -9.81 -33.31
N GLU A 521 26.23 -9.17 -32.93
CA GLU A 521 27.48 -9.81 -32.44
C GLU A 521 27.69 -9.35 -30.96
N SER A 522 27.22 -10.16 -30.00
CA SER A 522 27.48 -9.90 -28.59
C SER A 522 28.92 -10.14 -28.20
N VAL A 523 29.53 -9.20 -27.51
CA VAL A 523 30.89 -9.37 -26.99
C VAL A 523 30.92 -10.45 -25.91
N ALA A 524 32.01 -11.21 -25.88
CA ALA A 524 32.21 -12.26 -24.87
C ALA A 524 32.20 -11.65 -23.44
N ALA A 525 31.57 -12.37 -22.49
CA ALA A 525 31.46 -11.91 -21.10
C ALA A 525 32.80 -11.63 -20.41
N GLY A 526 33.88 -12.29 -20.83
CA GLY A 526 35.25 -12.06 -20.33
C GLY A 526 36.00 -10.90 -21.02
N ASN A 527 35.34 -10.08 -21.85
CA ASN A 527 35.99 -8.96 -22.51
C ASN A 527 36.43 -7.88 -21.51
N PRO A 528 37.72 -7.44 -21.52
CA PRO A 528 38.23 -6.49 -20.54
C PRO A 528 37.63 -5.09 -20.66
N PHE A 529 37.22 -4.68 -21.86
CA PHE A 529 36.57 -3.40 -22.10
C PHE A 529 35.12 -3.42 -21.60
N LEU A 530 34.43 -4.56 -21.69
CA LEU A 530 33.12 -4.72 -21.06
C LEU A 530 33.22 -4.66 -19.53
N ALA A 531 34.23 -5.30 -18.94
CA ALA A 531 34.50 -5.22 -17.50
C ALA A 531 34.82 -3.78 -17.07
N LEU A 532 35.64 -3.05 -17.83
CA LEU A 532 35.94 -1.64 -17.58
C LEU A 532 34.68 -0.77 -17.67
N GLN A 533 33.85 -0.98 -18.69
CA GLN A 533 32.54 -0.30 -18.85
C GLN A 533 31.65 -0.50 -17.61
N GLY A 534 31.56 -1.74 -17.11
CA GLY A 534 30.83 -2.03 -15.87
C GLY A 534 31.43 -1.34 -14.65
N GLN A 535 32.75 -1.30 -14.51
CA GLN A 535 33.43 -0.58 -13.42
C GLN A 535 33.14 0.92 -13.47
N VAL A 536 33.21 1.54 -14.65
CA VAL A 536 32.89 2.96 -14.83
C VAL A 536 31.43 3.24 -14.44
N SER A 537 30.51 2.38 -14.89
CA SER A 537 29.10 2.51 -14.51
C SER A 537 28.90 2.39 -13.00
N ASN A 538 29.51 1.42 -12.35
CA ASN A 538 29.43 1.27 -10.89
C ASN A 538 30.04 2.48 -10.15
N GLN A 539 31.11 3.07 -10.68
CA GLN A 539 31.69 4.29 -10.11
C GLN A 539 30.75 5.50 -10.21
N ILE A 540 30.04 5.65 -11.34
CA ILE A 540 29.02 6.68 -11.52
C ILE A 540 27.89 6.48 -10.52
N ILE A 541 27.37 5.25 -10.39
CA ILE A 541 26.33 4.89 -9.42
C ILE A 541 26.78 5.23 -8.00
N ALA A 542 27.96 4.78 -7.58
CA ALA A 542 28.49 5.06 -6.25
C ALA A 542 28.67 6.57 -5.98
N SER A 543 29.08 7.33 -6.99
CA SER A 543 29.23 8.79 -6.88
C SER A 543 27.88 9.49 -6.71
N LEU A 544 26.85 9.05 -7.45
CA LEU A 544 25.51 9.59 -7.34
C LEU A 544 24.83 9.19 -6.01
N ASP A 545 25.09 7.98 -5.50
CA ASP A 545 24.62 7.56 -4.16
C ASP A 545 25.31 8.40 -3.06
N THR A 546 26.61 8.62 -3.17
CA THR A 546 27.34 9.50 -2.23
C THR A 546 26.77 10.94 -2.25
N TRP A 547 26.45 11.45 -3.44
CA TRP A 547 25.80 12.76 -3.57
C TRP A 547 24.42 12.77 -2.94
N ARG A 548 23.61 11.72 -3.15
CA ARG A 548 22.30 11.55 -2.51
C ARG A 548 22.43 11.62 -0.99
N ASP A 549 23.32 10.82 -0.41
CA ASP A 549 23.48 10.72 1.05
C ASP A 549 23.95 12.06 1.65
N ALA A 550 24.84 12.78 0.96
CA ALA A 550 25.27 14.12 1.36
C ALA A 550 24.12 15.14 1.27
N ARG A 551 23.36 15.13 0.18
CA ARG A 551 22.17 15.97 -0.02
C ARG A 551 21.13 15.73 1.10
N ASP A 552 20.78 14.47 1.35
CA ASP A 552 19.74 14.10 2.31
C ASP A 552 20.16 14.47 3.74
N THR A 553 21.44 14.26 4.08
CA THR A 553 22.02 14.72 5.35
C THR A 553 21.96 16.24 5.50
N LEU A 554 22.27 16.97 4.42
CA LEU A 554 22.22 18.44 4.44
C LEU A 554 20.77 18.94 4.59
N GLN A 555 19.83 18.37 3.85
CA GLN A 555 18.42 18.70 3.93
C GLN A 555 17.86 18.52 5.35
N GLU A 556 18.16 17.40 5.99
CA GLU A 556 17.76 17.15 7.37
C GLU A 556 18.37 18.17 8.34
N LYS A 557 19.67 18.45 8.22
CA LYS A 557 20.35 19.45 9.05
C LYS A 557 19.76 20.86 8.88
N LEU A 558 19.46 21.26 7.65
CA LEU A 558 18.83 22.56 7.37
C LEU A 558 17.41 22.62 7.94
N PHE A 559 16.64 21.55 7.76
CA PHE A 559 15.28 21.44 8.28
C PHE A 559 15.25 21.62 9.80
N PHE A 560 15.96 20.77 10.54
CA PHE A 560 15.96 20.84 12.00
C PHE A 560 16.75 22.04 12.54
N GLY A 561 17.78 22.51 11.82
CA GLY A 561 18.51 23.74 12.19
C GLY A 561 17.61 24.97 12.16
N PHE A 562 16.65 25.03 11.24
CA PHE A 562 15.71 26.13 11.14
C PHE A 562 14.45 25.88 12.00
N TYR A 563 13.68 24.84 11.71
CA TYR A 563 12.39 24.58 12.36
C TYR A 563 12.51 24.03 13.77
N GLY A 564 13.62 23.38 14.12
CA GLY A 564 13.95 22.98 15.50
C GLY A 564 14.44 24.11 16.38
N SER A 565 14.72 25.29 15.81
CA SER A 565 15.18 26.45 16.57
C SER A 565 14.05 27.00 17.47
N SER A 566 14.31 27.14 18.76
CA SER A 566 13.37 27.73 19.72
C SER A 566 12.95 29.14 19.35
N VAL A 567 13.82 29.92 18.72
CA VAL A 567 13.52 31.28 18.23
C VAL A 567 12.48 31.24 17.12
N VAL A 568 12.66 30.35 16.13
CA VAL A 568 11.72 30.18 15.01
C VAL A 568 10.39 29.65 15.52
N GLN A 569 10.40 28.64 16.39
CA GLN A 569 9.20 28.08 16.99
C GLN A 569 8.41 29.12 17.79
N ALA A 570 9.07 29.90 18.62
CA ALA A 570 8.44 31.00 19.37
C ALA A 570 7.87 32.07 18.44
N TRP A 571 8.59 32.45 17.37
CA TRP A 571 8.08 33.40 16.37
C TRP A 571 6.83 32.89 15.64
N LEU A 572 6.75 31.59 15.39
CA LEU A 572 5.60 30.92 14.77
C LEU A 572 4.48 30.59 15.76
N GLY A 573 4.67 30.86 17.06
CA GLY A 573 3.68 30.61 18.11
C GLY A 573 3.58 29.14 18.51
N ILE A 574 4.63 28.35 18.32
CA ILE A 574 4.70 26.96 18.77
C ILE A 574 5.06 26.94 20.26
N ASP A 575 4.20 26.39 21.10
CA ASP A 575 4.45 26.23 22.53
C ASP A 575 5.48 25.11 22.76
N PRO A 576 6.61 25.38 23.40
CA PRO A 576 7.66 24.37 23.67
C PRO A 576 7.20 23.26 24.64
N ASN A 577 6.13 23.52 25.42
CA ASN A 577 5.60 22.58 26.42
C ASN A 577 4.35 21.85 25.96
N ALA A 578 3.74 22.26 24.84
CA ALA A 578 2.58 21.56 24.30
C ALA A 578 2.97 20.31 23.55
N ASP A 579 2.12 19.29 23.63
CA ASP A 579 2.18 18.16 22.72
C ASP A 579 1.72 18.62 21.33
N ALA A 580 2.60 18.51 20.34
CA ALA A 580 2.28 18.88 18.96
C ALA A 580 1.35 17.88 18.27
N ARG A 581 1.22 16.67 18.86
CA ARG A 581 0.36 15.58 18.36
C ARG A 581 -0.45 14.93 19.50
N PRO A 582 -1.34 15.66 20.15
CA PRO A 582 -2.19 15.08 21.18
C PRO A 582 -3.13 14.02 20.56
N ILE A 583 -3.35 12.92 21.29
CA ILE A 583 -4.35 11.93 20.90
C ILE A 583 -5.73 12.62 20.92
N PRO A 584 -6.49 12.58 19.81
CA PRO A 584 -7.81 13.21 19.79
C PRO A 584 -8.80 12.50 20.73
N ASP A 585 -9.61 13.29 21.43
CA ASP A 585 -10.68 12.76 22.27
C ASP A 585 -11.71 11.99 21.41
N LEU A 586 -12.28 10.95 21.99
CA LEU A 586 -13.43 10.27 21.38
C LEU A 586 -14.68 11.13 21.52
N ALA A 587 -15.49 11.20 20.46
CA ALA A 587 -16.80 11.78 20.54
C ALA A 587 -17.63 11.14 21.67
N PRO A 588 -18.44 11.88 22.40
CA PRO A 588 -19.23 11.35 23.53
C PRO A 588 -20.04 10.12 23.17
N GLU A 589 -20.62 10.08 21.98
CA GLU A 589 -21.41 8.97 21.47
C GLU A 589 -20.54 7.73 21.22
N ALA A 590 -19.35 7.91 20.67
CA ALA A 590 -18.39 6.83 20.44
C ALA A 590 -17.88 6.26 21.76
N LEU A 591 -17.62 7.09 22.75
CA LEU A 591 -17.21 6.67 24.11
C LEU A 591 -18.33 5.89 24.80
N GLN A 592 -19.59 6.32 24.65
CA GLN A 592 -20.74 5.61 25.20
C GLN A 592 -20.94 4.25 24.52
N ALA A 593 -20.82 4.19 23.17
CA ALA A 593 -20.91 2.95 22.42
C ALA A 593 -19.79 1.97 22.81
N GLN A 594 -18.57 2.45 23.00
CA GLN A 594 -17.44 1.65 23.46
C GLN A 594 -17.66 1.06 24.86
N ARG A 595 -18.22 1.83 25.79
CA ARG A 595 -18.56 1.34 27.15
C ARG A 595 -19.66 0.28 27.09
N ALA A 596 -20.71 0.51 26.30
CA ALA A 596 -21.80 -0.45 26.13
C ALA A 596 -21.30 -1.77 25.52
N GLU A 597 -20.36 -1.70 24.56
CA GLU A 597 -19.74 -2.88 23.96
C GLU A 597 -18.84 -3.62 24.97
N ALA A 598 -18.06 -2.90 25.77
CA ALA A 598 -17.25 -3.50 26.83
C ALA A 598 -18.13 -4.21 27.88
N ASP A 599 -19.26 -3.62 28.27
CA ASP A 599 -20.23 -4.24 29.21
C ASP A 599 -20.88 -5.48 28.56
N ARG A 600 -21.26 -5.40 27.29
CA ARG A 600 -21.75 -6.55 26.51
C ARG A 600 -20.73 -7.70 26.51
N CYS A 601 -19.52 -7.41 26.13
CA CYS A 601 -18.42 -8.40 26.08
C CYS A 601 -18.13 -9.01 27.47
N ALA A 602 -18.18 -8.23 28.54
CA ALA A 602 -18.02 -8.73 29.90
C ALA A 602 -19.12 -9.72 30.29
N SER A 603 -20.34 -9.52 29.81
CA SER A 603 -21.46 -10.44 30.05
C SER A 603 -21.29 -11.78 29.31
N LEU A 604 -20.66 -11.77 28.13
CA LEU A 604 -20.44 -12.95 27.29
C LEU A 604 -19.48 -13.98 27.91
N VAL A 605 -18.62 -13.58 28.84
CA VAL A 605 -17.67 -14.48 29.50
C VAL A 605 -18.39 -15.65 30.18
N ARG A 606 -19.58 -15.42 30.75
CA ARG A 606 -20.36 -16.39 31.52
C ARG A 606 -21.64 -16.87 30.86
N SER A 607 -22.00 -16.30 29.69
CA SER A 607 -23.23 -16.61 28.98
C SER A 607 -22.94 -17.34 27.67
N GLY A 608 -23.94 -18.06 27.18
CA GLY A 608 -23.91 -18.78 25.90
C GLY A 608 -24.45 -20.20 26.03
N GLY A 609 -24.71 -20.82 24.89
CA GLY A 609 -25.15 -22.19 24.77
C GLY A 609 -24.07 -23.11 24.17
N PHE A 610 -24.54 -24.18 23.51
CA PHE A 610 -23.67 -25.19 22.89
C PHE A 610 -22.79 -24.58 21.76
N ASP A 611 -23.35 -23.70 20.93
CA ASP A 611 -22.66 -23.13 19.77
C ASP A 611 -21.48 -22.23 20.22
N GLU A 612 -21.73 -21.36 21.18
CA GLU A 612 -20.69 -20.51 21.78
C GLU A 612 -19.65 -21.35 22.52
N ALA A 613 -20.08 -22.40 23.23
CA ALA A 613 -19.16 -23.29 23.92
C ALA A 613 -18.27 -24.07 22.94
N LEU A 614 -18.84 -24.58 21.84
CA LEU A 614 -18.09 -25.26 20.78
C LEU A 614 -17.06 -24.33 20.16
N THR A 615 -17.47 -23.12 19.77
CA THR A 615 -16.59 -22.12 19.19
C THR A 615 -15.48 -21.74 20.16
N ARG A 616 -15.81 -21.47 21.44
CA ARG A 616 -14.84 -21.15 22.50
C ARG A 616 -13.84 -22.28 22.73
N ALA A 617 -14.30 -23.52 22.75
CA ALA A 617 -13.46 -24.70 22.95
C ALA A 617 -12.50 -24.93 21.77
N VAL A 618 -12.98 -24.78 20.53
CA VAL A 618 -12.13 -24.84 19.32
C VAL A 618 -11.04 -23.75 19.37
N LEU A 619 -11.44 -22.51 19.61
CA LEU A 619 -10.50 -21.40 19.74
C LEU A 619 -9.46 -21.62 20.85
N TYR A 620 -9.89 -22.12 22.02
CA TYR A 620 -8.98 -22.42 23.12
C TYR A 620 -7.92 -23.46 22.76
N VAL A 621 -8.32 -24.52 22.03
CA VAL A 621 -7.39 -25.59 21.66
C VAL A 621 -6.45 -25.17 20.54
N THR A 622 -6.97 -24.50 19.52
CA THR A 622 -6.23 -24.23 18.27
C THR A 622 -5.52 -22.89 18.24
N ALA A 623 -5.93 -21.91 19.05
CA ALA A 623 -5.26 -20.61 19.16
C ALA A 623 -4.29 -20.59 20.34
N ASP A 624 -3.08 -20.10 20.13
CA ASP A 624 -2.17 -19.77 21.23
C ASP A 624 -2.50 -18.38 21.79
N ASP A 625 -2.12 -18.10 23.05
CA ASP A 625 -2.35 -16.80 23.73
C ASP A 625 -1.75 -15.61 22.95
N ARG A 626 -0.78 -15.88 22.08
CA ARG A 626 -0.04 -14.87 21.30
C ARG A 626 -0.07 -15.08 19.79
N MET A 627 -0.65 -16.17 19.31
CA MET A 627 -0.52 -16.54 17.89
C MET A 627 -1.81 -17.20 17.38
N PHE A 628 -2.25 -16.74 16.23
CA PHE A 628 -3.32 -17.33 15.43
C PHE A 628 -2.76 -17.69 14.06
N ASP A 629 -2.93 -18.91 13.58
CA ASP A 629 -2.46 -19.32 12.28
C ASP A 629 -3.58 -19.81 11.34
N GLN A 630 -3.24 -20.10 10.10
CA GLN A 630 -4.20 -20.59 9.08
C GLN A 630 -4.90 -21.89 9.49
N ARG A 631 -4.29 -22.72 10.35
CA ARG A 631 -4.88 -23.96 10.84
C ARG A 631 -6.05 -23.70 11.77
N CYS A 632 -5.95 -22.65 12.59
CA CYS A 632 -7.08 -22.20 13.41
C CYS A 632 -8.25 -21.72 12.51
N GLY A 633 -7.95 -21.01 11.42
CA GLY A 633 -8.95 -20.65 10.41
C GLY A 633 -9.64 -21.88 9.80
N LEU A 634 -8.88 -22.91 9.47
CA LEU A 634 -9.44 -24.20 9.00
C LEU A 634 -10.35 -24.84 10.05
N ALA A 635 -9.90 -24.89 11.31
CA ALA A 635 -10.70 -25.42 12.41
C ALA A 635 -12.02 -24.66 12.63
N LEU A 636 -11.98 -23.32 12.49
CA LEU A 636 -13.18 -22.49 12.54
C LEU A 636 -14.15 -22.75 11.36
N ASN A 637 -13.62 -22.97 10.15
CA ASN A 637 -14.44 -23.37 9.01
C ASN A 637 -15.15 -24.70 9.24
N MET A 638 -14.44 -25.68 9.80
CA MET A 638 -15.02 -26.97 10.14
C MET A 638 -16.06 -26.87 11.28
N ALA A 639 -15.84 -25.97 12.24
CA ALA A 639 -16.85 -25.66 13.24
C ALA A 639 -18.10 -25.05 12.60
N ARG A 640 -17.93 -24.16 11.62
CA ARG A 640 -19.04 -23.57 10.86
C ARG A 640 -19.89 -24.62 10.12
N GLU A 641 -19.27 -25.64 9.53
CA GLU A 641 -20.00 -26.73 8.88
C GLU A 641 -20.96 -27.43 9.83
N ARG A 642 -20.66 -27.46 11.12
CA ARG A 642 -21.55 -27.98 12.16
C ARG A 642 -22.60 -26.99 12.64
N LEU A 643 -22.35 -25.70 12.44
CA LEU A 643 -23.19 -24.57 12.84
C LEU A 643 -23.92 -23.92 11.66
N MET A 644 -24.28 -24.71 10.64
CA MET A 644 -24.91 -24.23 9.40
C MET A 644 -26.26 -23.52 9.58
N HIS A 645 -26.90 -23.64 10.74
CA HIS A 645 -28.11 -22.90 11.09
C HIS A 645 -27.83 -21.41 11.33
N LEU A 646 -26.57 -21.01 11.56
CA LEU A 646 -26.16 -19.62 11.70
C LEU A 646 -25.84 -19.01 10.33
N SER A 647 -26.24 -17.75 10.14
CA SER A 647 -25.72 -16.98 9.00
C SER A 647 -24.21 -16.76 9.15
N LEU A 648 -23.50 -16.50 8.06
CA LEU A 648 -22.06 -16.21 8.10
C LEU A 648 -21.76 -15.02 9.02
N ALA A 649 -22.54 -13.95 8.96
CA ALA A 649 -22.39 -12.78 9.81
C ALA A 649 -22.55 -13.11 11.30
N ALA A 650 -23.59 -13.90 11.65
CA ALA A 650 -23.81 -14.34 13.04
C ALA A 650 -22.65 -15.23 13.55
N PHE A 651 -22.16 -16.14 12.70
CA PHE A 651 -21.00 -16.97 13.05
C PHE A 651 -19.75 -16.14 13.29
N LYS A 652 -19.44 -15.18 12.41
CA LYS A 652 -18.28 -14.28 12.56
C LYS A 652 -18.36 -13.47 13.85
N THR A 653 -19.54 -12.92 14.16
CA THR A 653 -19.77 -12.21 15.42
C THR A 653 -19.54 -13.13 16.61
N MET A 654 -20.06 -14.34 16.59
CA MET A 654 -19.86 -15.32 17.66
C MET A 654 -18.38 -15.67 17.83
N VAL A 655 -17.65 -15.97 16.75
CA VAL A 655 -16.20 -16.25 16.80
C VAL A 655 -15.45 -15.09 17.47
N ARG A 656 -15.72 -13.87 17.03
CA ARG A 656 -15.12 -12.65 17.58
C ARG A 656 -15.42 -12.49 19.08
N ASP A 657 -16.65 -12.70 19.49
CA ASP A 657 -17.10 -12.61 20.88
C ASP A 657 -16.43 -13.65 21.76
N GLN A 658 -16.37 -14.93 21.31
CA GLN A 658 -15.74 -16.00 22.06
C GLN A 658 -14.23 -15.83 22.17
N PHE A 659 -13.61 -15.35 21.12
CA PHE A 659 -12.19 -15.01 21.12
C PHE A 659 -11.89 -13.87 22.11
N PHE A 660 -12.72 -12.83 22.14
CA PHE A 660 -12.62 -11.74 23.09
C PHE A 660 -12.77 -12.23 24.54
N ALA A 661 -13.76 -13.10 24.80
CA ALA A 661 -13.97 -13.67 26.12
C ALA A 661 -12.74 -14.45 26.62
N LEU A 662 -12.13 -15.28 25.75
CA LEU A 662 -10.91 -16.03 26.06
C LEU A 662 -9.73 -15.10 26.34
N ARG A 663 -9.59 -14.02 25.58
CA ARG A 663 -8.47 -13.09 25.73
C ARG A 663 -8.60 -12.17 26.96
N SER A 664 -9.79 -11.65 27.21
CA SER A 664 -10.03 -10.71 28.30
C SER A 664 -10.06 -11.37 29.69
N LYS A 665 -10.59 -12.58 29.80
CA LYS A 665 -10.73 -13.32 31.05
C LYS A 665 -10.55 -14.84 30.85
N PRO A 666 -9.35 -15.32 30.48
CA PRO A 666 -9.15 -16.72 30.04
C PRO A 666 -9.60 -17.74 31.08
N VAL A 667 -9.26 -17.55 32.33
CA VAL A 667 -9.65 -18.49 33.43
C VAL A 667 -11.18 -18.53 33.61
N GLY A 668 -11.82 -17.36 33.59
CA GLY A 668 -13.28 -17.26 33.73
C GLY A 668 -14.05 -17.82 32.55
N ALA A 669 -13.54 -17.56 31.32
CA ALA A 669 -14.14 -18.03 30.09
C ALA A 669 -14.06 -19.57 29.95
N LEU A 670 -12.95 -20.17 30.38
CA LEU A 670 -12.81 -21.64 30.40
C LEU A 670 -13.66 -22.28 31.48
N ALA A 671 -13.68 -21.71 32.69
CA ALA A 671 -14.52 -22.21 33.76
C ALA A 671 -16.03 -22.17 33.43
N ALA A 672 -16.46 -21.22 32.61
CA ALA A 672 -17.84 -21.08 32.21
C ALA A 672 -18.31 -22.18 31.21
N LEU A 673 -17.40 -22.86 30.51
CA LEU A 673 -17.74 -23.88 29.51
C LEU A 673 -18.62 -25.00 30.08
N SER A 674 -18.34 -25.48 31.30
CA SER A 674 -19.14 -26.52 31.94
C SER A 674 -20.56 -26.06 32.29
N SER A 675 -20.78 -24.78 32.58
CA SER A 675 -22.10 -24.20 32.81
C SER A 675 -22.86 -23.87 31.53
N MET A 676 -22.16 -23.54 30.45
CA MET A 676 -22.77 -23.31 29.13
C MET A 676 -23.31 -24.59 28.52
N VAL A 677 -22.74 -25.75 28.88
CA VAL A 677 -23.15 -27.07 28.43
C VAL A 677 -23.48 -27.93 29.67
N ALA A 678 -24.66 -27.68 30.27
CA ALA A 678 -25.05 -28.30 31.53
C ALA A 678 -25.33 -29.80 31.41
N ASP A 679 -25.82 -30.27 30.23
CA ASP A 679 -26.13 -31.67 29.98
C ASP A 679 -24.91 -32.51 29.66
N ALA A 680 -24.77 -33.68 30.31
CA ALA A 680 -23.63 -34.58 30.12
C ALA A 680 -23.50 -35.13 28.71
N THR A 681 -24.62 -35.37 28.01
CA THR A 681 -24.66 -35.86 26.63
C THR A 681 -24.06 -34.79 25.69
N ASN A 682 -24.46 -33.53 25.89
CA ASN A 682 -23.98 -32.42 25.10
C ASN A 682 -22.49 -32.11 25.38
N ARG A 683 -21.98 -32.33 26.61
CA ARG A 683 -20.54 -32.24 26.91
C ARG A 683 -19.74 -33.29 26.14
N GLY A 684 -20.23 -34.52 26.10
CA GLY A 684 -19.61 -35.59 25.29
C GLY A 684 -19.56 -35.24 23.82
N ALA A 685 -20.69 -34.76 23.27
CA ALA A 685 -20.77 -34.32 21.87
C ALA A 685 -19.82 -33.13 21.56
N LEU A 686 -19.70 -32.15 22.50
CA LEU A 686 -18.79 -31.03 22.34
C LEU A 686 -17.33 -31.52 22.27
N LEU A 687 -16.91 -32.39 23.19
CA LEU A 687 -15.55 -32.94 23.20
C LEU A 687 -15.25 -33.77 21.93
N GLU A 688 -16.21 -34.54 21.45
CA GLU A 688 -16.09 -35.29 20.22
C GLU A 688 -15.93 -34.36 19.02
N HIS A 689 -16.74 -33.30 18.91
CA HIS A 689 -16.63 -32.31 17.86
C HIS A 689 -15.30 -31.57 17.87
N VAL A 690 -14.87 -31.08 19.03
CA VAL A 690 -13.57 -30.37 19.17
C VAL A 690 -12.42 -31.31 18.78
N THR A 691 -12.43 -32.55 19.27
CA THR A 691 -11.37 -33.53 18.96
C THR A 691 -11.32 -33.83 17.46
N ALA A 692 -12.48 -34.00 16.82
CA ALA A 692 -12.57 -34.26 15.38
C ALA A 692 -12.09 -33.05 14.54
N ILE A 693 -12.43 -31.82 14.97
CA ILE A 693 -12.01 -30.58 14.29
C ILE A 693 -10.48 -30.41 14.40
N VAL A 694 -9.92 -30.59 15.57
CA VAL A 694 -8.47 -30.45 15.80
C VAL A 694 -7.70 -31.52 15.02
N ALA A 695 -8.16 -32.77 15.04
CA ALA A 695 -7.53 -33.88 14.28
C ALA A 695 -7.55 -33.66 12.76
N ALA A 696 -8.58 -33.04 12.24
CA ALA A 696 -8.71 -32.74 10.81
C ALA A 696 -7.81 -31.58 10.36
N GLY A 697 -7.33 -30.73 11.28
CA GLY A 697 -6.34 -29.67 11.02
C GLY A 697 -4.91 -30.18 10.77
N GLY A 698 -4.66 -31.48 10.88
CA GLY A 698 -3.35 -32.11 10.66
C GLY A 698 -2.76 -32.78 11.91
N VAL A 699 -1.43 -32.76 12.03
CA VAL A 699 -0.76 -33.36 13.20
C VAL A 699 -1.03 -32.49 14.44
N VAL A 700 -1.72 -33.08 15.42
CA VAL A 700 -1.99 -32.44 16.71
C VAL A 700 -0.67 -32.18 17.43
N SER A 701 -0.38 -30.93 17.77
CA SER A 701 0.80 -30.53 18.51
C SER A 701 0.75 -30.98 19.98
N ALA A 702 1.88 -30.95 20.66
CA ALA A 702 1.93 -31.25 22.10
C ALA A 702 1.04 -30.27 22.88
N ASP A 703 1.11 -28.99 22.57
CA ASP A 703 0.33 -27.93 23.22
C ASP A 703 -1.19 -28.10 22.98
N GLU A 704 -1.60 -28.43 21.77
CA GLU A 704 -3.00 -28.75 21.46
C GLU A 704 -3.49 -29.98 22.22
N SER A 705 -2.64 -31.01 22.34
CA SER A 705 -2.94 -32.20 23.11
C SER A 705 -3.14 -31.91 24.60
N ASP A 706 -2.27 -31.07 25.17
CA ASP A 706 -2.37 -30.64 26.58
C ASP A 706 -3.63 -29.79 26.81
N ARG A 707 -3.98 -28.90 25.91
CA ARG A 707 -5.20 -28.10 25.98
C ARG A 707 -6.45 -28.96 25.84
N LEU A 708 -6.45 -29.96 24.95
CA LEU A 708 -7.53 -30.94 24.82
C LEU A 708 -7.69 -31.74 26.13
N ALA A 709 -6.59 -32.18 26.74
CA ALA A 709 -6.64 -32.90 28.03
C ALA A 709 -7.22 -32.02 29.14
N ARG A 710 -6.81 -30.75 29.21
CA ARG A 710 -7.36 -29.77 30.16
C ARG A 710 -8.83 -29.48 29.91
N LEU A 711 -9.26 -29.37 28.62
CA LEU A 711 -10.66 -29.20 28.29
C LEU A 711 -11.51 -30.37 28.73
N ARG A 712 -11.05 -31.62 28.53
CA ARG A 712 -11.71 -32.85 29.06
C ARG A 712 -11.86 -32.79 30.57
N GLN A 713 -10.80 -32.47 31.29
CA GLN A 713 -10.82 -32.33 32.73
C GLN A 713 -11.84 -31.29 33.23
N LEU A 714 -11.94 -30.14 32.53
CA LEU A 714 -12.93 -29.10 32.86
C LEU A 714 -14.37 -29.53 32.59
N MET A 715 -14.60 -30.43 31.63
CA MET A 715 -15.93 -30.96 31.30
C MET A 715 -16.35 -32.15 32.19
N GLU A 716 -15.41 -32.85 32.83
CA GLU A 716 -15.69 -34.00 33.70
C GLU A 716 -15.95 -33.59 35.17
N VAL A 717 -15.52 -32.38 35.57
CA VAL A 717 -15.57 -31.89 36.99
C VAL A 717 -16.94 -31.25 37.35
N VAL A 718 -18.06 -31.79 36.94
CA VAL A 718 -19.37 -31.34 37.45
C VAL A 718 -20.28 -32.55 37.71
#